data_7e0b33e0d79193d8bee73b990bb4e70d
#
_entry.id   7e0b33e0d79193d8bee73b990bb4e70d
#
_cell.length_a   1.000
_cell.length_b   1.000
_cell.length_c   1.000
_cell.angle_alpha   90.00
_cell.angle_beta   90.00
_cell.angle_gamma   90.00
#
_symmetry.space_group_name_H-M   'P 1'
#
loop_
_entity.id
_entity.type
_entity.pdbx_description
1 polymer ?
#
loop_
_entity_poly.entity_id
_entity_poly.type
_entity_poly.pdbx_seq_one_letter_code
_entity_poly.pdbx_strand_id
1 'polypeptide(L)'
;MFKKLFGQLQRIGKALMLPVAILPAAGILLAFGNAMHNEQLVEIAPWLKNDIIVMISSVMEAAGQVVFDNLPLLFAVGTALGLAGGDGVAALAALVGYLIMNATMGKVLHITIDDIFSYAKGAKELSQAAKEPAHALVLGIPTLQTGVFGGIIMGALAAWCYNKFYNITLPPFLGFFAGKRFVPIVTSVVAIATGVLLSFAWPPIQDGLNSLSNFLLNKNLTLTTFIFGIIERSLIPFGLHHIFYSPFWFEFGSYTNHAGELVRGDQRIWMAQLKDGVPFTAGAFTTGKYPFMMFGLPAAAFAIYKNARPERKKVVGGLMLSAGLTAFLTGITEPLEFSFLFVAPVLYGIHVLLAGTSFLVMHLLGVKIGMTFSGGFIDYILYGLLNWDRSHALLVIPVGIVYAIVYYFLFDFAIRKFKLKTPGREDEETEIRNSSVAKLPFDVLDAMGGKENIKHLDACITRLRVEVVDKSKVDVAGIKALGASGVLEVGNNMQAIFGPKSDQIKHDMAKIMSGEITKPSETTVTEEMSDEPVHVEALGTTDIYAPGVGQIIPLSEVPDQVFAGKMMGDGVGFIPEKGEIVAPFDGTVKTIFPTKHAIGLESESGVEVLIHIGIDTVKLNGEGFESLINVDEKVTQGQPLMKVNLAYLKAHAPSIVTPMIITNLENKELVIEDVQDADPGKLIMKVK
;
A
#
# COMPACT_ATOMS: atom_id res chain seq x y z
N MET A 1 -11.55 4.78 -28.90
CA MET A 1 -10.19 5.30 -28.76
C MET A 1 -9.94 5.88 -27.35
N PHE A 2 -10.71 6.84 -26.88
CA PHE A 2 -10.56 7.49 -25.58
C PHE A 2 -10.57 6.50 -24.38
N LYS A 3 -11.53 5.55 -24.32
CA LYS A 3 -11.60 4.53 -23.24
C LYS A 3 -10.34 3.64 -23.18
N LYS A 4 -9.76 3.27 -24.32
CA LYS A 4 -8.55 2.44 -24.38
C LYS A 4 -7.32 3.24 -23.88
N LEU A 5 -7.21 4.51 -24.30
CA LEU A 5 -6.16 5.41 -23.81
C LEU A 5 -6.26 5.65 -22.32
N PHE A 6 -7.47 5.89 -21.80
CA PHE A 6 -7.74 6.08 -20.38
C PHE A 6 -7.32 4.85 -19.55
N GLY A 7 -7.65 3.63 -20.00
CA GLY A 7 -7.23 2.39 -19.33
C GLY A 7 -5.70 2.21 -19.34
N GLN A 8 -5.01 2.62 -20.42
CA GLN A 8 -3.55 2.58 -20.46
C GLN A 8 -2.93 3.58 -19.46
N LEU A 9 -3.45 4.81 -19.40
CA LEU A 9 -3.02 5.82 -18.44
C LEU A 9 -3.21 5.36 -16.99
N GLN A 10 -4.33 4.70 -16.68
CA GLN A 10 -4.54 4.12 -15.35
C GLN A 10 -3.51 3.04 -14.99
N ARG A 11 -3.12 2.17 -15.92
CA ARG A 11 -2.07 1.16 -15.72
C ARG A 11 -0.72 1.82 -15.46
N ILE A 12 -0.36 2.84 -16.23
CA ILE A 12 0.86 3.62 -16.00
C ILE A 12 0.81 4.28 -14.62
N GLY A 13 -0.29 4.98 -14.28
CA GLY A 13 -0.46 5.62 -12.98
C GLY A 13 -0.26 4.65 -11.80
N LYS A 14 -0.77 3.41 -11.92
CA LYS A 14 -0.53 2.37 -10.93
C LYS A 14 0.94 1.95 -10.87
N ALA A 15 1.59 1.77 -12.02
CA ALA A 15 2.99 1.37 -12.07
C ALA A 15 3.91 2.41 -11.41
N LEU A 16 3.54 3.70 -11.46
CA LEU A 16 4.26 4.80 -10.81
C LEU A 16 4.16 4.78 -9.27
N MET A 17 3.20 4.05 -8.69
CA MET A 17 3.12 3.94 -7.22
C MET A 17 4.32 3.19 -6.63
N LEU A 18 4.87 2.20 -7.33
CA LEU A 18 5.95 1.38 -6.80
C LEU A 18 7.23 2.17 -6.50
N PRO A 19 7.78 2.98 -7.45
CA PRO A 19 8.94 3.82 -7.14
C PRO A 19 8.62 4.92 -6.12
N VAL A 20 7.41 5.47 -6.09
CA VAL A 20 7.00 6.46 -5.10
C VAL A 20 6.92 5.87 -3.69
N ALA A 21 6.55 4.60 -3.54
CA ALA A 21 6.47 3.94 -2.24
C ALA A 21 7.83 3.78 -1.51
N ILE A 22 8.95 3.95 -2.20
CA ILE A 22 10.30 3.90 -1.61
C ILE A 22 10.70 5.26 -1.00
N LEU A 23 10.12 6.36 -1.48
CA LEU A 23 10.47 7.71 -1.08
C LEU A 23 10.35 7.98 0.44
N PRO A 24 9.33 7.44 1.17
CA PRO A 24 9.24 7.65 2.62
C PRO A 24 10.48 7.17 3.37
N ALA A 25 10.97 5.98 3.05
CA ALA A 25 12.15 5.43 3.71
C ALA A 25 13.40 6.28 3.41
N ALA A 26 13.59 6.65 2.14
CA ALA A 26 14.68 7.52 1.73
C ALA A 26 14.62 8.89 2.40
N GLY A 27 13.40 9.46 2.47
CA GLY A 27 13.19 10.75 3.08
C GLY A 27 13.39 10.77 4.59
N ILE A 28 12.97 9.73 5.29
CA ILE A 28 13.25 9.58 6.73
C ILE A 28 14.75 9.55 6.98
N LEU A 29 15.51 8.76 6.21
CA LEU A 29 16.97 8.70 6.33
C LEU A 29 17.62 10.06 6.07
N LEU A 30 17.22 10.73 4.99
CA LEU A 30 17.72 12.05 4.63
C LEU A 30 17.38 13.09 5.70
N ALA A 31 16.13 13.12 6.19
CA ALA A 31 15.68 14.11 7.17
C ALA A 31 16.35 13.92 8.53
N PHE A 32 16.44 12.69 9.04
CA PHE A 32 17.13 12.42 10.31
C PHE A 32 18.63 12.67 10.19
N GLY A 33 19.27 12.23 9.09
CA GLY A 33 20.67 12.51 8.83
C GLY A 33 20.97 14.01 8.85
N ASN A 34 20.17 14.80 8.11
CA ASN A 34 20.32 16.26 8.06
C ASN A 34 19.97 16.94 9.39
N ALA A 35 18.90 16.50 10.08
CA ALA A 35 18.51 17.06 11.38
C ALA A 35 19.61 16.91 12.45
N MET A 36 20.33 15.78 12.46
CA MET A 36 21.45 15.57 13.39
C MET A 36 22.64 16.49 13.15
N HIS A 37 22.75 17.10 11.97
CA HIS A 37 23.76 18.12 11.63
C HIS A 37 23.26 19.55 11.85
N ASN A 38 21.99 19.76 12.22
CA ASN A 38 21.41 21.08 12.43
C ASN A 38 22.09 21.78 13.62
N GLU A 39 22.63 22.98 13.43
CA GLU A 39 23.37 23.71 14.44
C GLU A 39 22.56 23.96 15.72
N GLN A 40 21.26 24.33 15.57
CA GLN A 40 20.39 24.57 16.72
C GLN A 40 20.13 23.30 17.54
N LEU A 41 19.98 22.15 16.86
CA LEU A 41 19.80 20.87 17.54
C LEU A 41 21.09 20.42 18.23
N VAL A 42 22.23 20.66 17.60
CA VAL A 42 23.56 20.34 18.13
C VAL A 42 23.90 21.23 19.35
N GLU A 43 23.43 22.47 19.40
CA GLU A 43 23.54 23.34 20.59
C GLU A 43 22.75 22.83 21.78
N ILE A 44 21.52 22.33 21.54
CA ILE A 44 20.65 21.76 22.58
C ILE A 44 21.16 20.37 23.03
N ALA A 45 21.71 19.60 22.10
CA ALA A 45 22.18 18.24 22.32
C ALA A 45 23.66 18.05 21.90
N PRO A 46 24.65 18.54 22.68
CA PRO A 46 26.06 18.52 22.30
C PRO A 46 26.64 17.14 22.02
N TRP A 47 26.00 16.08 22.51
CA TRP A 47 26.39 14.69 22.25
C TRP A 47 26.27 14.30 20.75
N LEU A 48 25.51 15.04 19.95
CA LEU A 48 25.44 14.88 18.50
C LEU A 48 26.76 15.18 17.78
N LYS A 49 27.68 15.90 18.43
CA LYS A 49 29.07 16.16 17.91
C LYS A 49 30.01 14.97 18.02
N ASN A 50 29.54 13.84 18.60
CA ASN A 50 30.37 12.65 18.69
C ASN A 50 30.66 12.09 17.29
N ASP A 51 31.90 11.75 16.98
CA ASP A 51 32.36 11.30 15.65
C ASP A 51 31.57 10.11 15.11
N ILE A 52 31.17 9.18 15.99
CA ILE A 52 30.36 8.01 15.59
C ILE A 52 28.95 8.45 15.15
N ILE A 53 28.37 9.39 15.87
CA ILE A 53 27.03 9.91 15.55
C ILE A 53 27.06 10.70 14.25
N VAL A 54 28.07 11.55 14.08
CA VAL A 54 28.32 12.31 12.84
C VAL A 54 28.49 11.35 11.64
N MET A 55 29.25 10.26 11.83
CA MET A 55 29.40 9.24 10.79
C MET A 55 28.06 8.56 10.46
N ILE A 56 27.30 8.14 11.46
CA ILE A 56 26.00 7.50 11.25
C ILE A 56 25.03 8.45 10.54
N SER A 57 24.93 9.70 10.99
CA SER A 57 24.03 10.69 10.38
C SER A 57 24.43 11.01 8.93
N SER A 58 25.73 11.10 8.63
CA SER A 58 26.23 11.28 7.26
C SER A 58 25.92 10.08 6.35
N VAL A 59 26.02 8.85 6.88
CA VAL A 59 25.61 7.64 6.15
C VAL A 59 24.11 7.63 5.90
N MET A 60 23.29 8.02 6.88
CA MET A 60 21.85 8.12 6.72
C MET A 60 21.47 9.16 5.65
N GLU A 61 22.10 10.33 5.71
CA GLU A 61 21.90 11.40 4.72
C GLU A 61 22.24 10.91 3.30
N ALA A 62 23.43 10.32 3.12
CA ALA A 62 23.88 9.80 1.84
C ALA A 62 22.98 8.67 1.31
N ALA A 63 22.53 7.76 2.19
CA ALA A 63 21.62 6.67 1.83
C ALA A 63 20.24 7.19 1.40
N GLY A 64 19.73 8.24 2.03
CA GLY A 64 18.51 8.90 1.59
C GLY A 64 18.69 9.63 0.27
N GLN A 65 19.76 10.41 0.15
CA GLN A 65 20.05 11.25 -1.01
C GLN A 65 20.20 10.43 -2.31
N VAL A 66 20.89 9.29 -2.27
CA VAL A 66 21.13 8.44 -3.46
C VAL A 66 19.84 7.97 -4.11
N VAL A 67 18.75 7.79 -3.34
CA VAL A 67 17.43 7.42 -3.87
C VAL A 67 16.84 8.58 -4.66
N PHE A 68 16.92 9.81 -4.15
CA PHE A 68 16.41 11.00 -4.84
C PHE A 68 17.21 11.33 -6.11
N ASP A 69 18.53 11.14 -6.09
CA ASP A 69 19.39 11.38 -7.26
C ASP A 69 19.11 10.39 -8.39
N ASN A 70 18.68 9.16 -8.05
CA ASN A 70 18.42 8.09 -9.00
C ASN A 70 16.93 7.83 -9.26
N LEU A 71 16.06 8.79 -8.94
CA LEU A 71 14.61 8.67 -9.20
C LEU A 71 14.29 8.23 -10.64
N PRO A 72 14.88 8.79 -11.71
CA PRO A 72 14.59 8.38 -13.07
C PRO A 72 14.80 6.89 -13.33
N LEU A 73 15.86 6.29 -12.76
CA LEU A 73 16.13 4.86 -12.84
C LEU A 73 15.08 4.05 -12.07
N LEU A 74 14.73 4.48 -10.86
CA LEU A 74 13.71 3.83 -10.04
C LEU A 74 12.34 3.85 -10.73
N PHE A 75 12.02 4.95 -11.42
CA PHE A 75 10.80 5.04 -12.24
C PHE A 75 10.86 4.13 -13.48
N ALA A 76 12.02 3.94 -14.10
CA ALA A 76 12.17 2.99 -15.21
C ALA A 76 11.90 1.55 -14.75
N VAL A 77 12.56 1.13 -13.67
CA VAL A 77 12.41 -0.22 -13.10
C VAL A 77 11.00 -0.44 -12.56
N GLY A 78 10.46 0.50 -11.78
CA GLY A 78 9.14 0.39 -11.18
C GLY A 78 8.02 0.39 -12.20
N THR A 79 8.13 1.22 -13.27
CA THR A 79 7.17 1.22 -14.38
C THR A 79 7.19 -0.11 -15.13
N ALA A 80 8.38 -0.67 -15.37
CA ALA A 80 8.51 -1.97 -16.04
C ALA A 80 7.88 -3.09 -15.22
N LEU A 81 8.17 -3.16 -13.91
CA LEU A 81 7.57 -4.12 -12.98
C LEU A 81 6.05 -4.00 -12.94
N GLY A 82 5.54 -2.79 -12.78
CA GLY A 82 4.10 -2.54 -12.68
C GLY A 82 3.31 -2.87 -13.96
N LEU A 83 3.93 -2.74 -15.13
CA LEU A 83 3.29 -3.03 -16.44
C LEU A 83 3.53 -4.46 -16.94
N ALA A 84 4.52 -5.19 -16.37
CA ALA A 84 4.87 -6.56 -16.73
C ALA A 84 4.43 -7.60 -15.67
N GLY A 85 3.48 -7.25 -14.81
CA GLY A 85 2.93 -8.19 -13.82
C GLY A 85 3.91 -8.59 -12.70
N GLY A 86 4.94 -7.77 -12.41
CA GLY A 86 5.90 -8.02 -11.34
C GLY A 86 7.13 -8.86 -11.74
N ASP A 87 7.30 -9.19 -13.02
CA ASP A 87 8.41 -10.05 -13.46
C ASP A 87 9.77 -9.32 -13.45
N GLY A 88 10.74 -9.90 -12.74
CA GLY A 88 12.08 -9.33 -12.57
C GLY A 88 12.88 -9.18 -13.86
N VAL A 89 12.56 -9.96 -14.92
CA VAL A 89 13.21 -9.83 -16.23
C VAL A 89 12.86 -8.49 -16.89
N ALA A 90 11.63 -8.02 -16.73
CA ALA A 90 11.24 -6.69 -17.21
C ALA A 90 11.99 -5.57 -16.47
N ALA A 91 12.21 -5.73 -15.17
CA ALA A 91 13.00 -4.80 -14.36
C ALA A 91 14.46 -4.72 -14.85
N LEU A 92 15.09 -5.88 -15.06
CA LEU A 92 16.45 -5.96 -15.58
C LEU A 92 16.54 -5.35 -16.99
N ALA A 93 15.56 -5.65 -17.86
CA ALA A 93 15.49 -5.08 -19.20
C ALA A 93 15.34 -3.55 -19.17
N ALA A 94 14.56 -3.01 -18.23
CA ALA A 94 14.41 -1.57 -18.06
C ALA A 94 15.70 -0.90 -17.56
N LEU A 95 16.38 -1.51 -16.57
CA LEU A 95 17.68 -1.04 -16.09
C LEU A 95 18.69 -0.94 -17.25
N VAL A 96 18.89 -2.04 -17.95
CA VAL A 96 19.85 -2.11 -19.09
C VAL A 96 19.43 -1.13 -20.19
N GLY A 97 18.14 -1.10 -20.53
CA GLY A 97 17.60 -0.19 -21.54
C GLY A 97 17.80 1.28 -21.18
N TYR A 98 17.59 1.65 -19.91
CA TYR A 98 17.78 3.02 -19.45
C TYR A 98 19.24 3.46 -19.57
N LEU A 99 20.20 2.60 -19.19
CA LEU A 99 21.63 2.88 -19.35
C LEU A 99 22.02 3.04 -20.82
N ILE A 100 21.55 2.14 -21.70
CA ILE A 100 21.83 2.18 -23.14
C ILE A 100 21.22 3.43 -23.78
N MET A 101 19.98 3.78 -23.44
CA MET A 101 19.31 4.98 -23.93
C MET A 101 20.11 6.24 -23.60
N ASN A 102 20.53 6.39 -22.35
CA ASN A 102 21.34 7.54 -21.91
C ASN A 102 22.70 7.57 -22.64
N ALA A 103 23.41 6.45 -22.71
CA ALA A 103 24.69 6.36 -23.42
C ALA A 103 24.53 6.71 -24.90
N THR A 104 23.41 6.29 -25.53
CA THR A 104 23.11 6.63 -26.94
C THR A 104 22.88 8.12 -27.13
N MET A 105 22.06 8.74 -26.29
CA MET A 105 21.80 10.19 -26.35
C MET A 105 23.09 10.99 -26.20
N GLY A 106 23.91 10.64 -25.19
CA GLY A 106 25.18 11.30 -24.96
C GLY A 106 26.15 11.22 -26.16
N LYS A 107 26.20 10.05 -26.82
CA LYS A 107 27.05 9.85 -28.01
C LYS A 107 26.51 10.54 -29.25
N VAL A 108 25.18 10.49 -29.50
CA VAL A 108 24.56 11.14 -30.65
C VAL A 108 24.70 12.67 -30.59
N LEU A 109 24.60 13.23 -29.40
CA LEU A 109 24.70 14.68 -29.16
C LEU A 109 26.14 15.13 -28.85
N HIS A 110 27.11 14.19 -28.85
CA HIS A 110 28.51 14.46 -28.53
C HIS A 110 28.73 15.14 -27.15
N ILE A 111 27.83 14.82 -26.18
CA ILE A 111 27.92 15.39 -24.81
C ILE A 111 29.14 14.79 -24.10
N THR A 112 29.99 15.66 -23.61
CA THR A 112 31.21 15.32 -22.87
C THR A 112 31.06 15.70 -21.38
N ILE A 113 31.97 15.22 -20.52
CA ILE A 113 32.04 15.64 -19.12
C ILE A 113 32.31 17.14 -19.02
N ASP A 114 33.13 17.71 -19.91
CA ASP A 114 33.46 19.13 -19.94
C ASP A 114 32.27 20.04 -20.29
N ASP A 115 31.23 19.51 -20.95
CA ASP A 115 29.98 20.23 -21.23
C ASP A 115 29.08 20.30 -19.99
N ILE A 116 29.25 19.36 -19.04
CA ILE A 116 28.44 19.26 -17.83
C ILE A 116 29.11 20.05 -16.69
N PHE A 117 30.43 20.02 -16.59
CA PHE A 117 31.16 20.68 -15.53
C PHE A 117 31.76 22.02 -15.99
N SER A 118 31.56 23.09 -15.22
CA SER A 118 32.31 24.32 -15.36
C SER A 118 33.49 24.34 -14.41
N TYR A 119 34.69 24.60 -14.95
CA TYR A 119 35.87 24.77 -14.10
C TYR A 119 35.86 26.17 -13.49
N ALA A 120 35.84 26.29 -12.17
CA ALA A 120 36.04 27.58 -11.50
C ALA A 120 37.48 28.06 -11.73
N LYS A 121 37.67 29.32 -12.10
CA LYS A 121 39.00 29.92 -12.31
C LYS A 121 39.83 29.78 -11.04
N GLY A 122 40.85 28.92 -11.09
CA GLY A 122 41.85 28.77 -10.01
C GLY A 122 41.56 27.70 -8.96
N ALA A 123 40.44 26.97 -9.02
CA ALA A 123 40.18 25.84 -8.15
C ALA A 123 40.48 24.51 -8.88
N LYS A 124 41.11 23.57 -8.18
CA LYS A 124 41.29 22.19 -8.67
C LYS A 124 40.00 21.34 -8.60
N GLU A 125 38.93 21.94 -8.11
CA GLU A 125 37.63 21.27 -7.93
C GLU A 125 36.71 21.62 -9.09
N LEU A 126 36.11 20.58 -9.69
CA LEU A 126 35.07 20.70 -10.69
C LEU A 126 33.80 21.30 -10.04
N SER A 127 33.44 22.53 -10.44
CA SER A 127 32.09 23.03 -10.17
C SER A 127 31.12 22.27 -11.07
N GLN A 128 30.17 21.55 -10.47
CA GLN A 128 29.18 20.72 -11.20
C GLN A 128 28.04 21.55 -11.85
N ALA A 129 28.23 22.84 -12.06
CA ALA A 129 27.25 23.64 -12.82
C ALA A 129 27.31 23.23 -14.29
N ALA A 130 26.21 22.64 -14.76
CA ALA A 130 26.07 22.34 -16.20
C ALA A 130 26.16 23.63 -17.02
N LYS A 131 27.07 23.67 -17.99
CA LYS A 131 27.17 24.77 -18.96
C LYS A 131 25.88 24.88 -19.79
N GLU A 132 25.27 23.72 -20.07
CA GLU A 132 23.99 23.61 -20.75
C GLU A 132 22.96 22.96 -19.80
N PRO A 133 21.87 23.67 -19.42
CA PRO A 133 20.88 23.14 -18.46
C PRO A 133 20.18 21.85 -18.88
N ALA A 134 20.24 21.49 -20.16
CA ALA A 134 19.67 20.27 -20.69
C ALA A 134 20.60 19.04 -20.55
N HIS A 135 21.87 19.24 -20.20
CA HIS A 135 22.86 18.17 -20.07
C HIS A 135 23.06 17.79 -18.60
N ALA A 136 23.25 16.49 -18.33
CA ALA A 136 23.46 15.96 -16.98
C ALA A 136 24.37 14.71 -16.98
N LEU A 137 24.96 14.43 -15.82
CA LEU A 137 25.66 13.18 -15.57
C LEU A 137 24.68 12.20 -14.90
N VAL A 138 24.18 11.24 -15.67
CA VAL A 138 23.21 10.23 -15.17
C VAL A 138 23.95 8.93 -14.95
N LEU A 139 24.12 8.50 -13.70
CA LEU A 139 24.87 7.28 -13.34
C LEU A 139 26.30 7.23 -13.96
N GLY A 140 26.96 8.39 -13.99
CA GLY A 140 28.29 8.53 -14.59
C GLY A 140 28.29 8.63 -16.13
N ILE A 141 27.14 8.66 -16.78
CA ILE A 141 27.00 8.78 -18.24
C ILE A 141 26.66 10.23 -18.60
N PRO A 142 27.51 10.95 -19.35
CA PRO A 142 27.17 12.25 -19.89
C PRO A 142 26.02 12.11 -20.90
N THR A 143 24.90 12.81 -20.70
CA THR A 143 23.69 12.61 -21.49
C THR A 143 22.78 13.81 -21.46
N LEU A 144 21.73 13.76 -22.28
CA LEU A 144 20.60 14.67 -22.22
C LEU A 144 19.74 14.39 -20.98
N GLN A 145 19.41 15.43 -20.23
CA GLN A 145 18.60 15.30 -19.02
C GLN A 145 17.12 15.11 -19.36
N THR A 146 16.69 13.84 -19.40
CA THR A 146 15.28 13.50 -19.64
C THR A 146 14.47 13.31 -18.36
N GLY A 147 15.14 13.39 -17.20
CA GLY A 147 14.50 13.26 -15.87
C GLY A 147 13.67 12.00 -15.72
N VAL A 148 12.66 12.08 -14.87
CA VAL A 148 11.74 10.96 -14.59
C VAL A 148 10.96 10.51 -15.83
N PHE A 149 10.70 11.39 -16.78
CA PHE A 149 10.00 11.04 -18.04
C PHE A 149 10.79 10.03 -18.88
N GLY A 150 12.10 10.22 -19.01
CA GLY A 150 12.97 9.25 -19.69
C GLY A 150 12.93 7.89 -19.04
N GLY A 151 12.91 7.84 -17.68
CA GLY A 151 12.71 6.62 -16.92
C GLY A 151 11.38 5.94 -17.23
N ILE A 152 10.27 6.67 -17.18
CA ILE A 152 8.92 6.16 -17.48
C ILE A 152 8.83 5.61 -18.90
N ILE A 153 9.34 6.35 -19.88
CA ILE A 153 9.36 5.95 -21.30
C ILE A 153 10.10 4.62 -21.46
N MET A 154 11.31 4.52 -20.92
CA MET A 154 12.12 3.29 -21.06
C MET A 154 11.51 2.12 -20.29
N GLY A 155 10.96 2.35 -19.09
CA GLY A 155 10.24 1.33 -18.33
C GLY A 155 9.01 0.79 -19.06
N ALA A 156 8.21 1.67 -19.67
CA ALA A 156 7.06 1.27 -20.46
C ALA A 156 7.47 0.47 -21.73
N LEU A 157 8.55 0.87 -22.41
CA LEU A 157 9.09 0.14 -23.56
C LEU A 157 9.65 -1.22 -23.15
N ALA A 158 10.35 -1.33 -22.02
CA ALA A 158 10.83 -2.60 -21.51
C ALA A 158 9.68 -3.56 -21.15
N ALA A 159 8.62 -3.05 -20.52
CA ALA A 159 7.41 -3.82 -20.26
C ALA A 159 6.71 -4.26 -21.55
N TRP A 160 6.65 -3.40 -22.56
CA TRP A 160 6.10 -3.74 -23.87
C TRP A 160 6.92 -4.85 -24.54
N CYS A 161 8.26 -4.75 -24.50
CA CYS A 161 9.15 -5.80 -25.00
C CYS A 161 8.93 -7.10 -24.24
N TYR A 162 8.83 -7.06 -22.89
CA TYR A 162 8.56 -8.22 -22.09
C TYR A 162 7.24 -8.88 -22.49
N ASN A 163 6.13 -8.14 -22.47
CA ASN A 163 4.80 -8.67 -22.76
C ASN A 163 4.67 -9.24 -24.18
N LYS A 164 5.50 -8.78 -25.12
CA LYS A 164 5.49 -9.26 -26.50
C LYS A 164 6.41 -10.45 -26.75
N PHE A 165 7.54 -10.53 -26.04
CA PHE A 165 8.63 -11.45 -26.39
C PHE A 165 9.00 -12.47 -25.30
N TYR A 166 8.35 -12.45 -24.12
CA TYR A 166 8.72 -13.32 -22.98
C TYR A 166 8.61 -14.82 -23.27
N ASN A 167 7.84 -15.24 -24.27
CA ASN A 167 7.63 -16.62 -24.68
C ASN A 167 8.04 -16.90 -26.14
N ILE A 168 8.89 -16.04 -26.73
CA ILE A 168 9.33 -16.21 -28.12
C ILE A 168 10.11 -17.50 -28.30
N THR A 169 9.81 -18.23 -29.40
CA THR A 169 10.59 -19.38 -29.86
C THR A 169 11.56 -18.92 -30.92
N LEU A 170 12.82 -19.35 -30.82
CA LEU A 170 13.87 -19.06 -31.78
C LEU A 170 14.34 -20.36 -32.43
N PRO A 171 15.00 -20.29 -33.62
CA PRO A 171 15.60 -21.44 -34.22
C PRO A 171 16.56 -22.18 -33.26
N PRO A 172 16.76 -23.51 -33.38
CA PRO A 172 17.51 -24.33 -32.42
C PRO A 172 18.91 -23.79 -32.07
N PHE A 173 19.62 -23.22 -33.04
CA PHE A 173 20.95 -22.64 -32.81
C PHE A 173 20.96 -21.35 -32.00
N LEU A 174 19.82 -20.67 -31.86
CA LEU A 174 19.61 -19.50 -31.00
C LEU A 174 18.74 -19.84 -29.77
N GLY A 175 18.43 -21.11 -29.55
CA GLY A 175 17.53 -21.57 -28.50
C GLY A 175 17.93 -21.12 -27.09
N PHE A 176 19.23 -20.92 -26.84
CA PHE A 176 19.72 -20.35 -25.57
C PHE A 176 19.17 -18.95 -25.26
N PHE A 177 18.91 -18.15 -26.28
CA PHE A 177 18.40 -16.79 -26.16
C PHE A 177 16.88 -16.73 -26.23
N ALA A 178 16.16 -17.83 -26.37
CA ALA A 178 14.71 -17.86 -26.48
C ALA A 178 14.00 -17.53 -25.16
N GLY A 179 12.71 -17.19 -25.25
CA GLY A 179 11.87 -16.90 -24.11
C GLY A 179 12.28 -15.61 -23.38
N LYS A 180 12.23 -15.65 -22.06
CA LYS A 180 12.53 -14.49 -21.19
C LYS A 180 13.93 -13.89 -21.40
N ARG A 181 14.91 -14.71 -21.82
CA ARG A 181 16.29 -14.25 -22.08
C ARG A 181 16.39 -13.32 -23.29
N PHE A 182 15.45 -13.40 -24.22
CA PHE A 182 15.39 -12.53 -25.39
C PHE A 182 14.96 -11.10 -25.05
N VAL A 183 14.21 -10.91 -23.96
CA VAL A 183 13.64 -9.62 -23.58
C VAL A 183 14.70 -8.53 -23.36
N PRO A 184 15.76 -8.71 -22.54
CA PRO A 184 16.82 -7.70 -22.41
C PRO A 184 17.53 -7.40 -23.74
N ILE A 185 17.69 -8.39 -24.62
CA ILE A 185 18.36 -8.24 -25.93
C ILE A 185 17.53 -7.32 -26.85
N VAL A 186 16.24 -7.62 -27.01
CA VAL A 186 15.36 -6.78 -27.85
C VAL A 186 15.17 -5.40 -27.23
N THR A 187 15.10 -5.31 -25.90
CA THR A 187 15.00 -4.04 -25.20
C THR A 187 16.24 -3.17 -25.43
N SER A 188 17.43 -3.75 -25.50
CA SER A 188 18.67 -3.02 -25.82
C SER A 188 18.61 -2.37 -27.21
N VAL A 189 18.11 -3.09 -28.20
CA VAL A 189 17.92 -2.54 -29.56
C VAL A 189 16.87 -1.41 -29.58
N VAL A 190 15.76 -1.62 -28.88
CA VAL A 190 14.71 -0.59 -28.72
C VAL A 190 15.26 0.63 -27.99
N ALA A 191 16.11 0.44 -26.97
CA ALA A 191 16.73 1.51 -26.21
C ALA A 191 17.67 2.38 -27.07
N ILE A 192 18.48 1.77 -27.96
CA ILE A 192 19.29 2.52 -28.92
C ILE A 192 18.39 3.36 -29.82
N ALA A 193 17.37 2.77 -30.43
CA ALA A 193 16.44 3.51 -31.29
C ALA A 193 15.74 4.65 -30.55
N THR A 194 15.35 4.39 -29.28
CA THR A 194 14.72 5.41 -28.41
C THR A 194 15.70 6.53 -28.06
N GLY A 195 16.96 6.20 -27.75
CA GLY A 195 18.01 7.19 -27.49
C GLY A 195 18.26 8.11 -28.68
N VAL A 196 18.36 7.55 -29.88
CA VAL A 196 18.48 8.34 -31.14
C VAL A 196 17.25 9.24 -31.31
N LEU A 197 16.03 8.69 -31.15
CA LEU A 197 14.80 9.47 -31.28
C LEU A 197 14.74 10.63 -30.28
N LEU A 198 15.02 10.36 -28.99
CA LEU A 198 14.98 11.35 -27.94
C LEU A 198 16.06 12.44 -28.10
N SER A 199 17.19 12.14 -28.71
CA SER A 199 18.21 13.16 -28.99
C SER A 199 17.65 14.33 -29.81
N PHE A 200 16.66 14.09 -30.66
CA PHE A 200 16.03 15.12 -31.49
C PHE A 200 14.65 15.56 -30.97
N ALA A 201 13.90 14.63 -30.38
CA ALA A 201 12.54 14.90 -29.92
C ALA A 201 12.47 15.57 -28.54
N TRP A 202 13.45 15.28 -27.67
CA TRP A 202 13.42 15.78 -26.29
C TRP A 202 13.69 17.28 -26.15
N PRO A 203 14.65 17.91 -26.84
CA PRO A 203 14.92 19.35 -26.67
C PRO A 203 13.67 20.22 -26.85
N PRO A 204 12.87 20.11 -27.91
CA PRO A 204 11.64 20.91 -28.04
C PRO A 204 10.58 20.56 -26.97
N ILE A 205 10.52 19.31 -26.50
CA ILE A 205 9.65 18.94 -25.38
C ILE A 205 10.11 19.64 -24.11
N GLN A 206 11.42 19.63 -23.82
CA GLN A 206 12.01 20.30 -22.65
C GLN A 206 11.77 21.81 -22.69
N ASP A 207 11.90 22.46 -23.84
CA ASP A 207 11.59 23.87 -24.00
C ASP A 207 10.10 24.19 -23.77
N GLY A 208 9.22 23.31 -24.23
CA GLY A 208 7.79 23.37 -23.92
C GLY A 208 7.50 23.25 -22.43
N LEU A 209 8.12 22.27 -21.76
CA LEU A 209 8.01 22.08 -20.31
C LEU A 209 8.56 23.28 -19.54
N ASN A 210 9.72 23.82 -19.94
CA ASN A 210 10.30 25.02 -19.32
C ASN A 210 9.39 26.24 -19.50
N SER A 211 8.82 26.43 -20.67
CA SER A 211 7.89 27.55 -20.97
C SER A 211 6.62 27.43 -20.14
N LEU A 212 6.05 26.22 -20.04
CA LEU A 212 4.89 25.92 -19.18
C LEU A 212 5.23 26.14 -17.71
N SER A 213 6.37 25.65 -17.24
CA SER A 213 6.87 25.84 -15.88
C SER A 213 6.99 27.33 -15.55
N ASN A 214 7.64 28.12 -16.42
CA ASN A 214 7.79 29.56 -16.24
C ASN A 214 6.43 30.30 -16.22
N PHE A 215 5.51 29.89 -17.06
CA PHE A 215 4.14 30.43 -17.02
C PHE A 215 3.44 30.14 -15.69
N LEU A 216 3.46 28.87 -15.24
CA LEU A 216 2.78 28.42 -14.02
C LEU A 216 3.40 28.99 -12.74
N LEU A 217 4.74 29.04 -12.68
CA LEU A 217 5.46 29.45 -11.47
C LEU A 217 5.61 30.98 -11.36
N ASN A 218 5.86 31.66 -12.46
CA ASN A 218 6.23 33.08 -12.40
C ASN A 218 5.07 34.03 -12.65
N LYS A 219 4.01 33.64 -13.40
CA LYS A 219 2.91 34.55 -13.70
C LYS A 219 1.79 34.56 -12.66
N ASN A 220 1.43 33.40 -12.10
CA ASN A 220 0.37 33.33 -11.10
C ASN A 220 0.45 32.06 -10.26
N LEU A 221 1.50 31.93 -9.47
CA LEU A 221 1.74 30.75 -8.62
C LEU A 221 0.57 30.50 -7.66
N THR A 222 -0.04 31.55 -7.14
CA THR A 222 -1.20 31.47 -6.23
C THR A 222 -2.39 30.75 -6.87
N LEU A 223 -2.76 31.13 -8.11
CA LEU A 223 -3.83 30.47 -8.85
C LEU A 223 -3.42 29.04 -9.25
N THR A 224 -2.16 28.86 -9.61
CA THR A 224 -1.61 27.55 -9.98
C THR A 224 -1.69 26.56 -8.83
N THR A 225 -1.35 26.96 -7.60
CA THR A 225 -1.45 26.07 -6.42
C THR A 225 -2.89 25.70 -6.11
N PHE A 226 -3.84 26.64 -6.24
CA PHE A 226 -5.27 26.36 -6.09
C PHE A 226 -5.77 25.32 -7.09
N ILE A 227 -5.48 25.55 -8.38
CA ILE A 227 -5.88 24.62 -9.46
C ILE A 227 -5.20 23.26 -9.32
N PHE A 228 -3.92 23.26 -8.93
CA PHE A 228 -3.17 22.04 -8.66
C PHE A 228 -3.88 21.16 -7.62
N GLY A 229 -4.26 21.72 -6.46
CA GLY A 229 -4.95 20.99 -5.40
C GLY A 229 -6.31 20.44 -5.85
N ILE A 230 -7.08 21.18 -6.65
CA ILE A 230 -8.35 20.70 -7.22
C ILE A 230 -8.12 19.53 -8.18
N ILE A 231 -7.21 19.67 -9.14
CA ILE A 231 -7.00 18.63 -10.16
C ILE A 231 -6.38 17.39 -9.53
N GLU A 232 -5.39 17.53 -8.64
CA GLU A 232 -4.75 16.40 -7.96
C GLU A 232 -5.80 15.55 -7.25
N ARG A 233 -6.67 16.16 -6.43
CA ARG A 233 -7.72 15.43 -5.73
C ARG A 233 -8.78 14.85 -6.67
N SER A 234 -9.18 15.60 -7.69
CA SER A 234 -10.17 15.13 -8.70
C SER A 234 -9.68 13.88 -9.45
N LEU A 235 -8.37 13.67 -9.56
CA LEU A 235 -7.78 12.55 -10.29
C LEU A 235 -7.55 11.30 -9.43
N ILE A 236 -7.65 11.37 -8.10
CA ILE A 236 -7.49 10.21 -7.18
C ILE A 236 -8.47 9.08 -7.50
N PRO A 237 -9.78 9.33 -7.74
CA PRO A 237 -10.72 8.25 -8.08
C PRO A 237 -10.31 7.44 -9.32
N PHE A 238 -9.59 8.06 -10.22
CA PHE A 238 -9.12 7.46 -11.47
C PHE A 238 -7.71 6.87 -11.35
N GLY A 239 -6.98 7.15 -10.26
CA GLY A 239 -5.58 6.75 -10.08
C GLY A 239 -4.61 7.47 -11.02
N LEU A 240 -5.00 8.66 -11.52
CA LEU A 240 -4.19 9.45 -12.46
C LEU A 240 -3.41 10.60 -11.80
N HIS A 241 -3.64 10.85 -10.50
CA HIS A 241 -2.98 11.92 -9.76
C HIS A 241 -1.45 11.77 -9.74
N HIS A 242 -0.92 10.53 -9.74
CA HIS A 242 0.52 10.27 -9.83
C HIS A 242 1.15 10.83 -11.12
N ILE A 243 0.48 10.68 -12.25
CA ILE A 243 0.93 11.22 -13.54
C ILE A 243 0.85 12.75 -13.50
N PHE A 244 -0.21 13.29 -12.90
CA PHE A 244 -0.45 14.73 -12.87
C PHE A 244 0.57 15.49 -12.03
N TYR A 245 0.88 15.01 -10.80
CA TYR A 245 1.80 15.76 -9.94
C TYR A 245 3.28 15.56 -10.29
N SER A 246 3.64 14.48 -11.01
CA SER A 246 5.04 14.17 -11.33
C SER A 246 5.82 15.32 -11.99
N PRO A 247 5.29 16.05 -12.98
CA PRO A 247 5.98 17.23 -13.54
C PRO A 247 6.25 18.30 -12.50
N PHE A 248 5.31 18.58 -11.61
CA PHE A 248 5.45 19.61 -10.59
C PHE A 248 6.53 19.24 -9.56
N TRP A 249 6.54 17.99 -9.09
CA TRP A 249 7.46 17.56 -8.05
C TRP A 249 8.88 17.30 -8.54
N PHE A 250 9.04 16.87 -9.81
CA PHE A 250 10.31 16.37 -10.31
C PHE A 250 10.92 17.16 -11.46
N GLU A 251 10.17 18.06 -12.13
CA GLU A 251 10.66 18.76 -13.34
C GLU A 251 10.49 20.27 -13.28
N PHE A 252 9.39 20.80 -12.71
CA PHE A 252 9.12 22.23 -12.76
C PHE A 252 9.93 23.01 -11.71
N GLY A 253 10.49 24.16 -12.11
CA GLY A 253 11.40 24.96 -11.33
C GLY A 253 12.85 24.52 -11.52
N SER A 254 13.77 25.34 -11.04
CA SER A 254 15.19 25.05 -11.05
C SER A 254 15.92 25.75 -9.89
N TYR A 255 16.90 25.08 -9.35
CA TYR A 255 17.78 25.55 -8.29
C TYR A 255 19.19 25.00 -8.52
N THR A 256 20.21 25.84 -8.45
CA THR A 256 21.60 25.40 -8.48
C THR A 256 22.06 25.22 -7.04
N ASN A 257 22.37 24.00 -6.63
CA ASN A 257 22.83 23.68 -5.27
C ASN A 257 24.28 24.16 -5.01
N HIS A 258 24.74 24.06 -3.77
CA HIS A 258 26.11 24.46 -3.40
C HIS A 258 27.19 23.64 -4.12
N ALA A 259 26.89 22.43 -4.58
CA ALA A 259 27.79 21.62 -5.40
C ALA A 259 27.81 22.07 -6.88
N GLY A 260 27.00 23.05 -7.26
CA GLY A 260 26.88 23.55 -8.63
C GLY A 260 25.96 22.72 -9.54
N GLU A 261 25.20 21.75 -8.98
CA GLU A 261 24.27 20.92 -9.75
C GLU A 261 22.93 21.63 -9.96
N LEU A 262 22.38 21.54 -11.16
CA LEU A 262 21.04 22.03 -11.46
C LEU A 262 19.99 21.00 -11.01
N VAL A 263 19.28 21.31 -9.94
CA VAL A 263 18.17 20.52 -9.40
C VAL A 263 16.86 21.05 -9.95
N ARG A 264 15.97 20.14 -10.38
CA ARG A 264 14.65 20.46 -10.92
C ARG A 264 13.54 19.80 -10.11
N GLY A 265 12.34 20.41 -10.14
CA GLY A 265 11.15 19.92 -9.46
C GLY A 265 11.00 20.39 -8.01
N ASP A 266 9.79 20.82 -7.66
CA ASP A 266 9.47 21.46 -6.37
C ASP A 266 9.95 20.63 -5.15
N GLN A 267 9.72 19.32 -5.15
CA GLN A 267 10.15 18.43 -4.07
C GLN A 267 11.67 18.29 -4.01
N ARG A 268 12.32 18.08 -5.15
CA ARG A 268 13.78 17.90 -5.21
C ARG A 268 14.53 19.18 -4.88
N ILE A 269 14.02 20.33 -5.36
CA ILE A 269 14.58 21.64 -5.02
C ILE A 269 14.47 21.87 -3.52
N TRP A 270 13.32 21.56 -2.91
CA TRP A 270 13.16 21.72 -1.47
C TRP A 270 14.17 20.89 -0.68
N MET A 271 14.39 19.62 -1.07
CA MET A 271 15.38 18.74 -0.43
C MET A 271 16.80 19.25 -0.62
N ALA A 272 17.15 19.77 -1.79
CA ALA A 272 18.46 20.37 -2.03
C ALA A 272 18.67 21.63 -1.18
N GLN A 273 17.67 22.48 -1.06
CA GLN A 273 17.71 23.67 -0.19
C GLN A 273 17.77 23.33 1.29
N LEU A 274 17.15 22.20 1.71
CA LEU A 274 17.30 21.67 3.06
C LEU A 274 18.77 21.35 3.34
N LYS A 275 19.39 20.58 2.45
CA LYS A 275 20.80 20.18 2.54
C LYS A 275 21.76 21.37 2.51
N ASP A 276 21.52 22.32 1.63
CA ASP A 276 22.36 23.53 1.49
C ASP A 276 22.15 24.54 2.63
N GLY A 277 21.20 24.34 3.54
CA GLY A 277 20.93 25.24 4.66
C GLY A 277 20.35 26.60 4.26
N VAL A 278 19.87 26.78 3.03
CA VAL A 278 19.37 28.05 2.50
C VAL A 278 17.86 28.25 2.74
N PRO A 279 17.32 29.49 2.62
CA PRO A 279 15.88 29.73 2.68
C PRO A 279 15.11 28.94 1.61
N PHE A 280 13.95 28.37 1.98
CA PHE A 280 13.12 27.59 1.06
C PHE A 280 12.39 28.48 0.06
N THR A 281 12.59 28.23 -1.23
CA THR A 281 11.82 28.83 -2.33
C THR A 281 10.81 27.86 -2.91
N ALA A 282 11.07 26.55 -2.83
CA ALA A 282 10.19 25.47 -3.22
C ALA A 282 9.22 25.05 -2.10
N GLY A 283 8.33 24.08 -2.35
CA GLY A 283 7.32 23.58 -1.42
C GLY A 283 5.91 24.08 -1.71
N ALA A 284 5.68 24.78 -2.83
CA ALA A 284 4.37 25.31 -3.18
C ALA A 284 3.34 24.21 -3.53
N PHE A 285 3.81 23.09 -4.07
CA PHE A 285 2.99 21.94 -4.48
C PHE A 285 2.96 20.79 -3.48
N THR A 286 3.49 21.01 -2.29
CA THR A 286 3.51 20.03 -1.19
C THR A 286 2.81 20.55 0.06
N THR A 287 3.05 21.80 0.44
CA THR A 287 2.62 22.40 1.71
C THR A 287 1.10 22.38 1.91
N GLY A 288 0.31 22.60 0.85
CA GLY A 288 -1.15 22.63 0.93
C GLY A 288 -1.80 21.34 1.40
N LYS A 289 -1.07 20.22 1.43
CA LYS A 289 -1.57 18.91 1.89
C LYS A 289 -1.81 18.87 3.40
N TYR A 290 -0.95 19.49 4.18
CA TYR A 290 -0.94 19.37 5.64
C TYR A 290 -2.26 19.79 6.33
N PRO A 291 -2.86 20.97 6.05
CA PRO A 291 -4.08 21.37 6.76
C PRO A 291 -5.25 20.43 6.54
N PHE A 292 -5.51 19.99 5.31
CA PHE A 292 -6.67 19.14 5.06
C PHE A 292 -6.42 17.66 5.38
N MET A 293 -5.19 17.15 5.25
CA MET A 293 -4.87 15.75 5.56
C MET A 293 -4.79 15.49 7.05
N MET A 294 -4.12 16.39 7.79
CA MET A 294 -3.94 16.23 9.24
C MET A 294 -5.16 16.66 10.04
N PHE A 295 -5.93 17.64 9.59
CA PHE A 295 -7.02 18.23 10.36
C PHE A 295 -8.37 18.06 9.69
N GLY A 296 -8.48 18.42 8.40
CA GLY A 296 -9.74 18.42 7.66
C GLY A 296 -10.36 17.03 7.53
N LEU A 297 -9.60 16.07 7.03
CA LEU A 297 -10.10 14.69 6.80
C LEU A 297 -10.43 13.95 8.10
N PRO A 298 -9.63 14.01 9.19
CA PRO A 298 -10.05 13.47 10.48
C PRO A 298 -11.34 14.09 11.00
N ALA A 299 -11.55 15.40 10.80
CA ALA A 299 -12.80 16.06 11.16
C ALA A 299 -13.99 15.61 10.29
N ALA A 300 -13.76 15.36 8.99
CA ALA A 300 -14.74 14.73 8.09
C ALA A 300 -15.13 13.32 8.57
N ALA A 301 -14.13 12.49 8.95
CA ALA A 301 -14.35 11.17 9.53
C ALA A 301 -15.22 11.24 10.80
N PHE A 302 -14.94 12.21 11.67
CA PHE A 302 -15.74 12.43 12.88
C PHE A 302 -17.18 12.87 12.54
N ALA A 303 -17.38 13.71 11.51
CA ALA A 303 -18.72 14.08 11.05
C ALA A 303 -19.51 12.88 10.52
N ILE A 304 -18.87 11.99 9.75
CA ILE A 304 -19.47 10.74 9.27
C ILE A 304 -19.87 9.85 10.46
N TYR A 305 -18.96 9.61 11.40
CA TYR A 305 -19.21 8.83 12.61
C TYR A 305 -20.40 9.37 13.41
N LYS A 306 -20.44 10.68 13.64
CA LYS A 306 -21.51 11.33 14.42
C LYS A 306 -22.89 11.11 13.78
N ASN A 307 -22.96 11.11 12.46
CA ASN A 307 -24.19 10.93 11.70
C ASN A 307 -24.58 9.47 11.47
N ALA A 308 -23.76 8.49 11.86
CA ALA A 308 -24.09 7.06 11.76
C ALA A 308 -25.26 6.69 12.70
N ARG A 309 -26.07 5.67 12.31
CA ARG A 309 -27.14 5.12 13.13
C ARG A 309 -26.58 4.56 14.44
N PRO A 310 -27.31 4.66 15.57
CA PRO A 310 -26.83 4.19 16.88
C PRO A 310 -26.30 2.75 16.86
N GLU A 311 -26.99 1.84 16.16
CA GLU A 311 -26.69 0.41 16.06
C GLU A 311 -25.35 0.16 15.36
N ARG A 312 -24.96 1.01 14.41
CA ARG A 312 -23.74 0.87 13.60
C ARG A 312 -22.58 1.75 14.08
N LYS A 313 -22.81 2.61 15.10
CA LYS A 313 -21.78 3.56 15.58
C LYS A 313 -20.48 2.90 15.99
N LYS A 314 -20.53 1.73 16.65
CA LYS A 314 -19.32 1.04 17.13
C LYS A 314 -18.42 0.63 15.96
N VAL A 315 -19.00 0.02 14.92
CA VAL A 315 -18.27 -0.43 13.72
C VAL A 315 -17.76 0.76 12.92
N VAL A 316 -18.63 1.74 12.64
CA VAL A 316 -18.26 2.96 11.90
C VAL A 316 -17.20 3.76 12.67
N GLY A 317 -17.28 3.78 14.01
CA GLY A 317 -16.29 4.44 14.86
C GLY A 317 -14.88 3.85 14.68
N GLY A 318 -14.75 2.55 14.70
CA GLY A 318 -13.48 1.86 14.44
C GLY A 318 -12.93 2.17 13.05
N LEU A 319 -13.78 2.07 12.02
CA LEU A 319 -13.39 2.35 10.63
C LEU A 319 -12.93 3.80 10.44
N MET A 320 -13.72 4.76 10.92
CA MET A 320 -13.42 6.19 10.77
C MET A 320 -12.23 6.64 11.60
N LEU A 321 -12.05 6.08 12.80
CA LEU A 321 -10.87 6.34 13.63
C LEU A 321 -9.60 5.83 12.95
N SER A 322 -9.60 4.59 12.48
CA SER A 322 -8.46 4.00 11.79
C SER A 322 -8.09 4.78 10.52
N ALA A 323 -9.08 5.07 9.66
CA ALA A 323 -8.85 5.81 8.43
C ALA A 323 -8.42 7.27 8.67
N GLY A 324 -9.03 7.94 9.69
CA GLY A 324 -8.66 9.29 10.09
C GLY A 324 -7.27 9.37 10.72
N LEU A 325 -6.89 8.39 11.54
CA LEU A 325 -5.55 8.30 12.13
C LEU A 325 -4.48 8.04 11.05
N THR A 326 -4.78 7.17 10.08
CA THR A 326 -3.90 6.93 8.91
C THR A 326 -3.68 8.22 8.12
N ALA A 327 -4.74 8.97 7.81
CA ALA A 327 -4.64 10.26 7.13
C ALA A 327 -3.81 11.27 7.94
N PHE A 328 -4.04 11.36 9.26
CA PHE A 328 -3.30 12.26 10.16
C PHE A 328 -1.81 11.91 10.22
N LEU A 329 -1.46 10.64 10.50
CA LEU A 329 -0.07 10.23 10.74
C LEU A 329 0.75 10.19 9.45
N THR A 330 0.23 9.56 8.40
CA THR A 330 0.98 9.25 7.18
C THR A 330 0.60 10.11 5.99
N GLY A 331 -0.55 10.79 6.02
CA GLY A 331 -1.10 11.49 4.87
C GLY A 331 -1.70 10.55 3.79
N ILE A 332 -1.88 9.25 4.09
CA ILE A 332 -2.59 8.33 3.19
C ILE A 332 -4.09 8.52 3.39
N THR A 333 -4.75 9.11 2.41
CA THR A 333 -6.14 9.58 2.53
C THR A 333 -7.17 8.66 1.87
N GLU A 334 -6.73 7.77 0.98
CA GLU A 334 -7.59 6.92 0.17
C GLU A 334 -8.56 6.05 0.98
N PRO A 335 -8.19 5.43 2.11
CA PRO A 335 -9.15 4.64 2.89
C PRO A 335 -10.34 5.46 3.37
N LEU A 336 -10.09 6.72 3.74
CA LEU A 336 -11.15 7.63 4.17
C LEU A 336 -11.92 8.22 2.99
N GLU A 337 -11.23 8.73 1.97
CA GLU A 337 -11.85 9.34 0.79
C GLU A 337 -12.77 8.37 0.07
N PHE A 338 -12.36 7.10 -0.10
CA PHE A 338 -13.18 6.09 -0.75
C PHE A 338 -14.38 5.64 0.07
N SER A 339 -14.34 5.81 1.39
CA SER A 339 -15.49 5.51 2.24
C SER A 339 -16.72 6.40 1.92
N PHE A 340 -16.52 7.60 1.38
CA PHE A 340 -17.61 8.52 1.03
C PHE A 340 -17.66 8.90 -0.46
N LEU A 341 -16.61 8.75 -1.22
CA LEU A 341 -16.54 9.12 -2.64
C LEU A 341 -17.70 8.57 -3.47
N PHE A 342 -18.00 7.26 -3.33
CA PHE A 342 -18.97 6.58 -4.17
C PHE A 342 -20.40 6.63 -3.62
N VAL A 343 -20.54 6.69 -2.30
CA VAL A 343 -21.84 6.72 -1.64
C VAL A 343 -22.37 8.14 -1.45
N ALA A 344 -21.49 9.12 -1.46
CA ALA A 344 -21.78 10.53 -1.26
C ALA A 344 -20.88 11.46 -2.09
N PRO A 345 -20.96 11.45 -3.45
CA PRO A 345 -20.04 12.23 -4.31
C PRO A 345 -20.03 13.73 -4.03
N VAL A 346 -21.11 14.26 -3.46
CA VAL A 346 -21.18 15.67 -3.05
C VAL A 346 -20.13 16.00 -1.99
N LEU A 347 -19.91 15.09 -1.02
CA LEU A 347 -18.86 15.26 0.00
C LEU A 347 -17.47 15.27 -0.63
N TYR A 348 -17.27 14.44 -1.66
CA TYR A 348 -16.02 14.42 -2.39
C TYR A 348 -15.78 15.73 -3.15
N GLY A 349 -16.82 16.29 -3.79
CA GLY A 349 -16.73 17.60 -4.43
C GLY A 349 -16.37 18.72 -3.45
N ILE A 350 -16.96 18.71 -2.24
CA ILE A 350 -16.61 19.63 -1.16
C ILE A 350 -15.14 19.46 -0.76
N HIS A 351 -14.69 18.21 -0.59
CA HIS A 351 -13.30 17.90 -0.24
C HIS A 351 -12.31 18.42 -1.29
N VAL A 352 -12.58 18.18 -2.58
CA VAL A 352 -11.75 18.66 -3.69
C VAL A 352 -11.57 20.18 -3.67
N LEU A 353 -12.67 20.91 -3.46
CA LEU A 353 -12.63 22.40 -3.37
C LEU A 353 -11.85 22.87 -2.13
N LEU A 354 -12.07 22.26 -1.00
CA LEU A 354 -11.35 22.59 0.24
C LEU A 354 -9.86 22.29 0.13
N ALA A 355 -9.48 21.18 -0.52
CA ALA A 355 -8.08 20.88 -0.79
C ALA A 355 -7.43 21.95 -1.67
N GLY A 356 -8.08 22.37 -2.74
CA GLY A 356 -7.59 23.50 -3.57
C GLY A 356 -7.38 24.78 -2.75
N THR A 357 -8.37 25.15 -1.90
CA THR A 357 -8.23 26.32 -1.03
C THR A 357 -7.10 26.17 -0.02
N SER A 358 -6.80 24.93 0.45
CA SER A 358 -5.67 24.68 1.36
C SER A 358 -4.33 25.02 0.70
N PHE A 359 -4.10 24.58 -0.54
CA PHE A 359 -2.91 24.96 -1.28
C PHE A 359 -2.81 26.49 -1.48
N LEU A 360 -3.93 27.14 -1.82
CA LEU A 360 -4.02 28.58 -1.96
C LEU A 360 -3.62 29.30 -0.66
N VAL A 361 -4.24 28.94 0.46
CA VAL A 361 -4.03 29.60 1.76
C VAL A 361 -2.60 29.43 2.25
N MET A 362 -2.07 28.20 2.16
CA MET A 362 -0.69 27.93 2.60
C MET A 362 0.33 28.67 1.76
N HIS A 363 0.09 28.79 0.45
CA HIS A 363 0.93 29.61 -0.43
C HIS A 363 0.88 31.10 -0.08
N LEU A 364 -0.31 31.66 0.15
CA LEU A 364 -0.48 33.06 0.53
C LEU A 364 0.19 33.42 1.89
N LEU A 365 0.22 32.45 2.81
CA LEU A 365 0.90 32.59 4.10
C LEU A 365 2.43 32.37 4.01
N GLY A 366 2.95 32.07 2.82
CA GLY A 366 4.39 31.86 2.60
C GLY A 366 4.95 30.60 3.27
N VAL A 367 4.11 29.64 3.63
CA VAL A 367 4.56 28.38 4.24
C VAL A 367 5.21 27.49 3.19
N LYS A 368 6.35 26.89 3.55
CA LYS A 368 7.22 26.11 2.66
C LYS A 368 7.67 24.82 3.33
N ILE A 369 6.82 23.80 3.31
CA ILE A 369 7.13 22.50 3.91
C ILE A 369 7.30 21.48 2.79
N GLY A 370 8.44 20.81 2.78
CA GLY A 370 8.67 19.64 1.93
C GLY A 370 7.89 18.43 2.41
N MET A 371 7.97 17.36 1.65
CA MET A 371 7.45 16.06 2.04
C MET A 371 8.21 14.98 1.28
N THR A 372 8.14 13.75 1.76
CA THR A 372 8.69 12.60 1.04
C THR A 372 7.61 11.77 0.38
N PHE A 373 6.52 11.53 1.09
CA PHE A 373 5.45 10.69 0.59
C PHE A 373 4.11 11.43 0.54
N SER A 374 3.69 12.02 1.67
CA SER A 374 2.41 12.71 1.76
C SER A 374 2.38 13.71 2.93
N GLY A 375 1.35 14.58 2.98
CA GLY A 375 1.22 15.65 3.97
C GLY A 375 0.74 15.20 5.34
N GLY A 376 1.33 14.15 5.93
CA GLY A 376 1.01 13.64 7.26
C GLY A 376 1.87 14.23 8.38
N PHE A 377 1.54 13.86 9.63
CA PHE A 377 2.21 14.36 10.83
C PHE A 377 3.69 13.99 10.90
N ILE A 378 4.07 12.83 10.33
CA ILE A 378 5.48 12.40 10.27
C ILE A 378 6.29 13.39 9.42
N ASP A 379 5.86 13.66 8.19
CA ASP A 379 6.53 14.62 7.30
C ASP A 379 6.43 16.06 7.85
N TYR A 380 5.34 16.42 8.54
CA TYR A 380 5.19 17.71 9.19
C TYR A 380 6.24 17.95 10.29
N ILE A 381 6.55 16.94 11.11
CA ILE A 381 7.65 17.04 12.09
C ILE A 381 8.98 17.17 11.37
N LEU A 382 9.29 16.23 10.46
CA LEU A 382 10.62 16.12 9.84
C LEU A 382 10.98 17.33 8.96
N TYR A 383 10.04 17.81 8.18
CA TYR A 383 10.28 18.85 7.18
C TYR A 383 9.68 20.21 7.53
N GLY A 384 8.72 20.23 8.45
CA GLY A 384 8.10 21.45 8.95
C GLY A 384 8.71 21.92 10.26
N LEU A 385 8.43 21.20 11.36
CA LEU A 385 8.79 21.65 12.72
C LEU A 385 10.30 21.68 12.97
N LEU A 386 11.07 20.72 12.49
CA LEU A 386 12.54 20.74 12.61
C LEU A 386 13.20 21.89 11.84
N ASN A 387 12.45 22.54 10.94
CA ASN A 387 12.88 23.68 10.15
C ASN A 387 11.90 24.86 10.27
N TRP A 388 11.26 25.01 11.43
CA TRP A 388 10.14 25.95 11.64
C TRP A 388 10.50 27.41 11.31
N ASP A 389 11.72 27.82 11.53
CA ASP A 389 12.29 29.15 11.25
C ASP A 389 12.29 29.49 9.75
N ARG A 390 12.55 28.50 8.87
CA ARG A 390 12.62 28.66 7.41
C ARG A 390 11.32 28.24 6.71
N SER A 391 10.58 27.29 7.27
CA SER A 391 9.38 26.68 6.67
C SER A 391 8.10 27.42 7.03
N HIS A 392 8.07 28.22 8.08
CA HIS A 392 6.88 28.81 8.72
C HIS A 392 5.81 27.76 9.11
N ALA A 393 6.25 26.53 9.45
CA ALA A 393 5.39 25.38 9.69
C ALA A 393 4.35 25.61 10.79
N LEU A 394 4.63 26.43 11.80
CA LEU A 394 3.68 26.71 12.90
C LEU A 394 2.34 27.25 12.41
N LEU A 395 2.29 27.91 11.25
CA LEU A 395 1.06 28.42 10.64
C LEU A 395 0.11 27.31 10.16
N VAL A 396 0.62 26.07 9.97
CA VAL A 396 -0.24 24.91 9.63
C VAL A 396 -1.25 24.63 10.75
N ILE A 397 -0.87 24.85 12.02
CA ILE A 397 -1.73 24.51 13.15
C ILE A 397 -3.01 25.39 13.18
N PRO A 398 -2.94 26.73 13.21
CA PRO A 398 -4.15 27.54 13.22
C PRO A 398 -4.98 27.36 11.94
N VAL A 399 -4.33 27.23 10.77
CA VAL A 399 -5.03 26.96 9.51
C VAL A 399 -5.70 25.58 9.57
N GLY A 400 -5.01 24.55 10.05
CA GLY A 400 -5.56 23.21 10.22
C GLY A 400 -6.77 23.15 11.13
N ILE A 401 -6.76 23.89 12.26
CA ILE A 401 -7.90 24.00 13.16
C ILE A 401 -9.11 24.62 12.43
N VAL A 402 -8.91 25.69 11.65
CA VAL A 402 -9.97 26.27 10.83
C VAL A 402 -10.50 25.23 9.82
N TYR A 403 -9.62 24.49 9.17
CA TYR A 403 -10.02 23.41 8.23
C TYR A 403 -10.79 22.30 8.94
N ALA A 404 -10.39 21.89 10.15
CA ALA A 404 -11.13 20.90 10.94
C ALA A 404 -12.58 21.37 11.21
N ILE A 405 -12.74 22.62 11.61
CA ILE A 405 -14.05 23.23 11.86
C ILE A 405 -14.89 23.27 10.58
N VAL A 406 -14.30 23.78 9.48
CA VAL A 406 -14.98 23.90 8.19
C VAL A 406 -15.39 22.53 7.64
N TYR A 407 -14.49 21.55 7.63
CA TYR A 407 -14.79 20.18 7.20
C TYR A 407 -15.91 19.55 8.02
N TYR A 408 -15.80 19.63 9.35
CA TYR A 408 -16.81 19.07 10.24
C TYR A 408 -18.20 19.63 9.94
N PHE A 409 -18.35 20.94 9.91
CA PHE A 409 -19.66 21.56 9.73
C PHE A 409 -20.21 21.39 8.31
N LEU A 410 -19.36 21.47 7.27
CA LEU A 410 -19.80 21.26 5.89
C LEU A 410 -20.22 19.82 5.65
N PHE A 411 -19.46 18.84 6.18
CA PHE A 411 -19.80 17.43 6.05
C PHE A 411 -21.07 17.10 6.85
N ASP A 412 -21.18 17.52 8.11
CA ASP A 412 -22.38 17.32 8.95
C ASP A 412 -23.62 17.93 8.28
N PHE A 413 -23.51 19.18 7.81
CA PHE A 413 -24.60 19.85 7.08
C PHE A 413 -24.98 19.09 5.79
N ALA A 414 -24.01 18.74 4.95
CA ALA A 414 -24.27 18.07 3.68
C ALA A 414 -24.89 16.68 3.89
N ILE A 415 -24.40 15.90 4.86
CA ILE A 415 -24.93 14.57 5.18
C ILE A 415 -26.39 14.69 5.61
N ARG A 416 -26.74 15.64 6.46
CA ARG A 416 -28.12 15.82 6.95
C ARG A 416 -29.04 16.44 5.89
N LYS A 417 -28.56 17.50 5.22
CA LYS A 417 -29.37 18.25 4.24
C LYS A 417 -29.73 17.39 3.03
N PHE A 418 -28.78 16.66 2.51
CA PHE A 418 -28.97 15.82 1.32
C PHE A 418 -29.28 14.37 1.65
N LYS A 419 -29.45 14.03 2.95
CA LYS A 419 -29.72 12.66 3.44
C LYS A 419 -28.75 11.64 2.84
N LEU A 420 -27.44 11.96 2.80
CA LEU A 420 -26.43 11.16 2.16
C LEU A 420 -26.25 9.80 2.89
N LYS A 421 -26.06 8.74 2.14
CA LYS A 421 -25.88 7.36 2.63
C LYS A 421 -24.41 7.08 2.93
N THR A 422 -23.83 7.87 3.84
CA THR A 422 -22.46 7.66 4.35
C THR A 422 -22.37 6.36 5.17
N PRO A 423 -21.16 5.83 5.45
CA PRO A 423 -21.00 4.65 6.30
C PRO A 423 -21.85 4.69 7.57
N GLY A 424 -22.62 3.63 7.80
CA GLY A 424 -23.58 3.53 8.91
C GLY A 424 -24.95 4.18 8.68
N ARG A 425 -25.22 4.67 7.47
CA ARG A 425 -26.51 5.23 7.03
C ARG A 425 -27.09 4.55 5.80
N GLU A 426 -26.56 3.36 5.43
CA GLU A 426 -27.06 2.53 4.35
C GLU A 426 -28.49 2.05 4.63
N ASP A 427 -29.27 1.76 3.57
CA ASP A 427 -30.61 1.16 3.71
C ASP A 427 -30.51 -0.30 4.18
N GLU A 428 -31.52 -0.77 4.92
CA GLU A 428 -31.54 -2.13 5.50
C GLU A 428 -31.66 -3.27 4.48
N GLU A 429 -31.95 -2.97 3.22
CA GLU A 429 -32.15 -3.98 2.19
C GLU A 429 -30.87 -4.56 1.56
N THR A 430 -29.69 -4.09 1.96
CA THR A 430 -28.45 -4.73 1.57
C THR A 430 -27.98 -5.62 2.73
N GLU A 431 -28.69 -6.71 3.00
CA GLU A 431 -28.12 -7.82 3.76
C GLU A 431 -26.82 -8.23 3.08
N ILE A 432 -25.71 -7.92 3.74
CA ILE A 432 -24.41 -8.50 3.42
C ILE A 432 -24.63 -10.00 3.60
N ARG A 433 -24.73 -10.74 2.48
CA ARG A 433 -24.56 -12.19 2.54
C ARG A 433 -23.20 -12.41 3.15
N ASN A 434 -23.18 -12.86 4.39
CA ASN A 434 -21.97 -13.30 5.10
C ASN A 434 -21.43 -14.51 4.34
N SER A 435 -20.73 -14.26 3.23
CA SER A 435 -19.87 -15.28 2.65
C SER A 435 -18.72 -15.45 3.64
N SER A 436 -18.50 -16.66 4.10
CA SER A 436 -17.32 -16.99 4.89
C SER A 436 -16.09 -16.46 4.16
N VAL A 437 -15.09 -15.93 4.88
CA VAL A 437 -13.89 -15.30 4.28
C VAL A 437 -13.21 -16.22 3.26
N ALA A 438 -13.32 -17.55 3.43
CA ALA A 438 -12.84 -18.57 2.50
C ALA A 438 -13.64 -18.66 1.19
N LYS A 439 -14.93 -18.27 1.17
CA LYS A 439 -15.81 -18.36 0.00
C LYS A 439 -15.80 -17.08 -0.84
N LEU A 440 -15.46 -15.95 -0.25
CA LEU A 440 -15.50 -14.63 -0.89
C LEU A 440 -14.77 -14.56 -2.25
N PRO A 441 -13.55 -15.07 -2.45
CA PRO A 441 -12.86 -15.03 -3.73
C PRO A 441 -13.58 -15.84 -4.82
N PHE A 442 -14.23 -16.96 -4.48
CA PHE A 442 -15.06 -17.75 -5.41
C PHE A 442 -16.31 -16.97 -5.81
N ASP A 443 -17.02 -16.43 -4.84
CA ASP A 443 -18.25 -15.67 -5.08
C ASP A 443 -17.97 -14.41 -5.89
N VAL A 444 -16.84 -13.72 -5.65
CA VAL A 444 -16.40 -12.57 -6.45
C VAL A 444 -16.03 -13.00 -7.87
N LEU A 445 -15.36 -14.13 -8.04
CA LEU A 445 -15.04 -14.67 -9.36
C LEU A 445 -16.31 -15.02 -10.14
N ASP A 446 -17.28 -15.67 -9.49
CA ASP A 446 -18.56 -16.00 -10.08
C ASP A 446 -19.36 -14.74 -10.46
N ALA A 447 -19.41 -13.73 -9.57
CA ALA A 447 -20.04 -12.44 -9.83
C ALA A 447 -19.36 -11.62 -10.93
N MET A 448 -18.07 -11.86 -11.22
CA MET A 448 -17.36 -11.29 -12.37
C MET A 448 -17.65 -12.04 -13.69
N GLY A 449 -18.51 -13.06 -13.65
CA GLY A 449 -18.91 -13.87 -14.82
C GLY A 449 -18.06 -15.13 -15.02
N GLY A 450 -17.35 -15.58 -13.97
CA GLY A 450 -16.56 -16.79 -13.96
C GLY A 450 -15.16 -16.62 -14.61
N LYS A 451 -14.33 -17.66 -14.47
CA LYS A 451 -12.92 -17.69 -14.94
C LYS A 451 -12.79 -17.32 -16.43
N GLU A 452 -13.66 -17.82 -17.27
CA GLU A 452 -13.63 -17.60 -18.73
C GLU A 452 -13.93 -16.14 -19.13
N ASN A 453 -14.54 -15.37 -18.22
CA ASN A 453 -14.81 -13.95 -18.42
C ASN A 453 -13.67 -13.04 -17.97
N ILE A 454 -12.67 -13.56 -17.24
CA ILE A 454 -11.53 -12.79 -16.76
C ILE A 454 -10.44 -12.78 -17.82
N LYS A 455 -10.16 -11.60 -18.36
CA LYS A 455 -9.05 -11.38 -19.31
C LYS A 455 -7.76 -10.93 -18.61
N HIS A 456 -7.91 -10.07 -17.59
CA HIS A 456 -6.80 -9.61 -16.76
C HIS A 456 -7.27 -9.35 -15.34
N LEU A 457 -6.52 -9.84 -14.35
CA LEU A 457 -6.83 -9.70 -12.94
C LEU A 457 -5.70 -8.96 -12.22
N ASP A 458 -6.05 -7.87 -11.53
CA ASP A 458 -5.12 -7.03 -10.81
C ASP A 458 -5.79 -6.42 -9.56
N ALA A 459 -5.00 -5.92 -8.62
CA ALA A 459 -5.50 -5.17 -7.47
C ALA A 459 -4.57 -4.00 -7.13
N CYS A 460 -5.10 -3.01 -6.43
CA CYS A 460 -4.33 -2.06 -5.65
C CYS A 460 -4.78 -2.13 -4.19
N ILE A 461 -4.20 -1.32 -3.32
CA ILE A 461 -4.46 -1.34 -1.87
C ILE A 461 -5.97 -1.35 -1.52
N THR A 462 -6.81 -0.74 -2.36
CA THR A 462 -8.25 -0.56 -2.07
C THR A 462 -9.20 -1.12 -3.12
N ARG A 463 -8.70 -1.58 -4.29
CA ARG A 463 -9.56 -1.98 -5.42
C ARG A 463 -9.08 -3.27 -6.08
N LEU A 464 -10.01 -4.18 -6.27
CA LEU A 464 -9.86 -5.29 -7.19
C LEU A 464 -10.16 -4.77 -8.61
N ARG A 465 -9.26 -4.99 -9.56
CA ARG A 465 -9.35 -4.52 -10.96
C ARG A 465 -9.40 -5.71 -11.89
N VAL A 466 -10.49 -5.85 -12.61
CA VAL A 466 -10.73 -6.98 -13.50
C VAL A 466 -11.06 -6.48 -14.90
N GLU A 467 -10.26 -6.83 -15.89
CA GLU A 467 -10.65 -6.67 -17.29
C GLU A 467 -11.43 -7.90 -17.72
N VAL A 468 -12.72 -7.74 -18.02
CA VAL A 468 -13.59 -8.83 -18.44
C VAL A 468 -13.72 -8.89 -19.97
N VAL A 469 -13.99 -10.08 -20.48
CA VAL A 469 -14.25 -10.31 -21.90
C VAL A 469 -15.62 -9.69 -22.26
N ASP A 470 -16.64 -9.98 -21.45
CA ASP A 470 -18.00 -9.53 -21.64
C ASP A 470 -18.56 -8.96 -20.33
N LYS A 471 -18.80 -7.64 -20.31
CA LYS A 471 -19.31 -6.96 -19.12
C LYS A 471 -20.77 -7.28 -18.80
N SER A 472 -21.55 -7.79 -19.75
CA SER A 472 -22.95 -8.17 -19.51
C SER A 472 -23.10 -9.38 -18.57
N LYS A 473 -22.02 -10.15 -18.40
CA LYS A 473 -21.94 -11.29 -17.49
C LYS A 473 -21.57 -10.91 -16.05
N VAL A 474 -21.27 -9.63 -15.80
CA VAL A 474 -20.86 -9.19 -14.47
C VAL A 474 -22.07 -8.80 -13.63
N ASP A 475 -22.22 -9.43 -12.50
CA ASP A 475 -23.24 -9.09 -11.50
C ASP A 475 -22.72 -8.00 -10.55
N VAL A 476 -22.92 -6.74 -10.95
CA VAL A 476 -22.51 -5.56 -10.15
C VAL A 476 -23.24 -5.49 -8.81
N ALA A 477 -24.51 -5.94 -8.77
CA ALA A 477 -25.28 -5.95 -7.53
C ALA A 477 -24.75 -7.04 -6.58
N GLY A 478 -24.43 -8.22 -7.11
CA GLY A 478 -23.79 -9.30 -6.37
C GLY A 478 -22.44 -8.91 -5.81
N ILE A 479 -21.58 -8.22 -6.58
CA ILE A 479 -20.27 -7.73 -6.11
C ILE A 479 -20.42 -6.76 -4.93
N LYS A 480 -21.42 -5.87 -4.98
CA LYS A 480 -21.71 -4.97 -3.84
C LYS A 480 -22.24 -5.74 -2.62
N ALA A 481 -23.10 -6.73 -2.83
CA ALA A 481 -23.61 -7.61 -1.77
C ALA A 481 -22.50 -8.44 -1.10
N LEU A 482 -21.42 -8.73 -1.83
CA LEU A 482 -20.20 -9.38 -1.31
C LEU A 482 -19.27 -8.43 -0.53
N GLY A 483 -19.70 -7.19 -0.29
CA GLY A 483 -18.98 -6.24 0.56
C GLY A 483 -18.12 -5.21 -0.19
N ALA A 484 -18.24 -5.11 -1.52
CA ALA A 484 -17.61 -4.00 -2.25
C ALA A 484 -18.36 -2.69 -1.98
N SER A 485 -17.66 -1.67 -1.48
CA SER A 485 -18.22 -0.32 -1.24
C SER A 485 -18.70 0.36 -2.53
N GLY A 486 -18.26 -0.11 -3.68
CA GLY A 486 -18.67 0.37 -5.00
C GLY A 486 -18.00 -0.39 -6.12
N VAL A 487 -18.59 -0.33 -7.33
CA VAL A 487 -18.00 -0.88 -8.55
C VAL A 487 -17.96 0.22 -9.60
N LEU A 488 -16.76 0.52 -10.11
CA LEU A 488 -16.55 1.47 -11.19
C LEU A 488 -16.37 0.72 -12.52
N GLU A 489 -17.21 1.01 -13.49
CA GLU A 489 -17.16 0.42 -14.82
C GLU A 489 -16.48 1.36 -15.83
N VAL A 490 -15.34 0.95 -16.40
CA VAL A 490 -14.63 1.71 -17.43
C VAL A 490 -14.43 0.83 -18.66
N GLY A 491 -15.43 0.81 -19.54
CA GLY A 491 -15.46 -0.14 -20.65
C GLY A 491 -15.64 -1.57 -20.14
N ASN A 492 -14.69 -2.45 -20.43
CA ASN A 492 -14.62 -3.82 -19.91
C ASN A 492 -13.76 -3.94 -18.65
N ASN A 493 -13.27 -2.83 -18.10
CA ASN A 493 -12.54 -2.83 -16.84
C ASN A 493 -13.51 -2.57 -15.68
N MET A 494 -13.66 -3.57 -14.82
CA MET A 494 -14.43 -3.52 -13.59
C MET A 494 -13.48 -3.23 -12.41
N GLN A 495 -13.81 -2.25 -11.58
CA GLN A 495 -13.01 -1.93 -10.39
C GLN A 495 -13.92 -2.04 -9.16
N ALA A 496 -13.82 -3.14 -8.45
CA ALA A 496 -14.58 -3.39 -7.23
C ALA A 496 -13.76 -2.95 -5.99
N ILE A 497 -14.37 -2.17 -5.11
CA ILE A 497 -13.69 -1.52 -3.99
C ILE A 497 -13.93 -2.34 -2.73
N PHE A 498 -13.02 -3.27 -2.45
CA PHE A 498 -13.03 -4.10 -1.24
C PHE A 498 -12.10 -3.55 -0.14
N GLY A 499 -11.52 -2.35 -0.33
CA GLY A 499 -10.54 -1.81 0.60
C GLY A 499 -9.28 -2.67 0.71
N PRO A 500 -8.66 -2.78 1.91
CA PRO A 500 -7.41 -3.53 2.10
C PRO A 500 -7.47 -5.01 1.71
N LYS A 501 -8.67 -5.59 1.62
CA LYS A 501 -8.88 -6.99 1.20
C LYS A 501 -8.66 -7.21 -0.31
N SER A 502 -8.58 -6.16 -1.11
CA SER A 502 -8.54 -6.26 -2.58
C SER A 502 -7.36 -7.06 -3.11
N ASP A 503 -6.19 -6.93 -2.52
CA ASP A 503 -4.97 -7.65 -2.95
C ASP A 503 -5.04 -9.14 -2.57
N GLN A 504 -5.57 -9.45 -1.38
CA GLN A 504 -5.82 -10.83 -0.95
C GLN A 504 -6.83 -11.51 -1.85
N ILE A 505 -7.97 -10.87 -2.13
CA ILE A 505 -9.01 -11.41 -3.04
C ILE A 505 -8.41 -11.68 -4.42
N LYS A 506 -7.59 -10.78 -4.97
CA LYS A 506 -6.89 -10.97 -6.25
C LYS A 506 -5.98 -12.20 -6.21
N HIS A 507 -5.20 -12.34 -5.14
CA HIS A 507 -4.26 -13.45 -4.98
C HIS A 507 -5.01 -14.80 -4.95
N ASP A 508 -6.09 -14.89 -4.16
CA ASP A 508 -6.89 -16.09 -4.03
C ASP A 508 -7.67 -16.40 -5.33
N MET A 509 -8.25 -15.39 -5.99
CA MET A 509 -8.86 -15.57 -7.30
C MET A 509 -7.85 -16.11 -8.34
N ALA A 510 -6.60 -15.63 -8.32
CA ALA A 510 -5.56 -16.13 -9.22
C ALA A 510 -5.26 -17.62 -8.97
N LYS A 511 -5.18 -18.05 -7.71
CA LYS A 511 -5.01 -19.46 -7.32
C LYS A 511 -6.23 -20.33 -7.71
N ILE A 512 -7.44 -19.80 -7.58
CA ILE A 512 -8.67 -20.47 -8.05
C ILE A 512 -8.64 -20.63 -9.57
N MET A 513 -8.22 -19.60 -10.29
CA MET A 513 -8.13 -19.63 -11.75
C MET A 513 -7.02 -20.55 -12.25
N SER A 514 -5.91 -20.71 -11.52
CA SER A 514 -4.85 -21.68 -11.84
C SER A 514 -5.23 -23.12 -11.50
N GLY A 515 -6.27 -23.33 -10.68
CA GLY A 515 -6.69 -24.66 -10.21
C GLY A 515 -5.95 -25.14 -8.96
N GLU A 516 -5.14 -24.28 -8.33
CA GLU A 516 -4.47 -24.56 -7.06
C GLU A 516 -5.44 -24.66 -5.88
N ILE A 517 -6.58 -23.96 -5.97
CA ILE A 517 -7.67 -24.00 -4.99
C ILE A 517 -8.95 -24.40 -5.72
N THR A 518 -9.57 -25.51 -5.31
CA THR A 518 -10.84 -25.99 -5.84
C THR A 518 -12.00 -25.52 -4.97
N LYS A 519 -13.17 -25.28 -5.62
CA LYS A 519 -14.40 -24.89 -4.92
C LYS A 519 -14.81 -26.01 -3.98
N PRO A 520 -15.14 -25.75 -2.70
CA PRO A 520 -15.75 -26.75 -1.83
C PRO A 520 -17.02 -27.30 -2.50
N SER A 521 -17.15 -28.62 -2.56
CA SER A 521 -18.28 -29.29 -3.22
C SER A 521 -19.57 -28.95 -2.48
N GLU A 522 -20.50 -28.26 -3.13
CA GLU A 522 -21.86 -28.12 -2.64
C GLU A 522 -22.58 -29.44 -2.78
N THR A 523 -22.73 -30.15 -1.67
CA THR A 523 -23.72 -31.23 -1.59
C THR A 523 -25.09 -30.57 -1.62
N THR A 524 -25.75 -30.66 -2.76
CA THR A 524 -27.15 -30.22 -2.94
C THR A 524 -28.03 -31.05 -2.05
N VAL A 525 -28.46 -30.51 -0.92
CA VAL A 525 -29.62 -31.01 -0.19
C VAL A 525 -30.84 -30.31 -0.81
N THR A 526 -31.58 -31.03 -1.64
CA THR A 526 -32.93 -30.65 -2.06
C THR A 526 -33.83 -30.80 -0.84
N GLU A 527 -34.13 -29.69 -0.16
CA GLU A 527 -35.20 -29.66 0.82
C GLU A 527 -36.53 -29.44 0.07
N GLU A 528 -37.39 -30.48 0.09
CA GLU A 528 -38.82 -30.33 -0.15
C GLU A 528 -39.43 -29.50 1.00
N MET A 529 -40.06 -28.38 0.65
CA MET A 529 -40.82 -27.56 1.59
C MET A 529 -41.97 -28.35 2.19
N SER A 530 -41.93 -28.66 3.48
CA SER A 530 -43.10 -28.97 4.30
C SER A 530 -43.26 -27.89 5.36
N ASP A 531 -44.40 -27.20 5.30
CA ASP A 531 -44.84 -26.24 6.31
C ASP A 531 -45.16 -26.97 7.63
N GLU A 532 -44.22 -26.97 8.57
CA GLU A 532 -44.50 -27.13 10.00
C GLU A 532 -43.57 -26.19 10.79
N PRO A 533 -44.03 -25.58 11.89
CA PRO A 533 -43.24 -24.64 12.66
C PRO A 533 -42.09 -25.33 13.39
N VAL A 534 -40.85 -25.07 12.97
CA VAL A 534 -39.66 -25.59 13.63
C VAL A 534 -39.53 -24.94 14.99
N HIS A 535 -39.68 -25.75 16.02
CA HIS A 535 -39.22 -25.46 17.38
C HIS A 535 -37.72 -25.16 17.33
N VAL A 536 -37.30 -23.97 17.80
CA VAL A 536 -35.90 -23.65 18.07
C VAL A 536 -35.44 -24.54 19.24
N GLU A 537 -34.82 -25.67 18.91
CA GLU A 537 -34.06 -26.42 19.92
C GLU A 537 -32.85 -25.59 20.36
N ALA A 538 -32.68 -25.49 21.67
CA ALA A 538 -31.55 -24.80 22.31
C ALA A 538 -30.23 -25.37 21.76
N LEU A 539 -29.38 -24.51 21.21
CA LEU A 539 -28.01 -24.82 20.82
C LEU A 539 -27.30 -25.51 22.00
N GLY A 540 -26.89 -26.76 21.79
CA GLY A 540 -26.23 -27.56 22.83
C GLY A 540 -24.90 -26.93 23.26
N THR A 541 -24.58 -27.04 24.54
CA THR A 541 -23.28 -26.64 25.09
C THR A 541 -22.18 -27.50 24.49
N THR A 542 -21.06 -26.84 24.02
CA THR A 542 -19.88 -27.56 23.55
C THR A 542 -18.83 -27.58 24.64
N ASP A 543 -18.53 -28.78 25.12
CA ASP A 543 -17.43 -29.02 26.07
C ASP A 543 -16.10 -29.13 25.31
N ILE A 544 -15.08 -28.38 25.76
CA ILE A 544 -13.76 -28.29 25.13
C ILE A 544 -12.72 -28.78 26.13
N TYR A 545 -12.01 -29.84 25.76
CA TYR A 545 -11.05 -30.54 26.60
C TYR A 545 -9.62 -30.11 26.29
N ALA A 546 -8.70 -30.44 27.23
CA ALA A 546 -7.30 -30.07 27.09
C ALA A 546 -6.67 -30.71 25.84
N PRO A 547 -5.84 -29.94 25.08
CA PRO A 547 -5.26 -30.40 23.83
C PRO A 547 -4.03 -31.28 24.00
N GLY A 548 -3.69 -31.68 25.26
CA GLY A 548 -2.53 -32.48 25.57
C GLY A 548 -2.20 -32.48 27.06
N VAL A 549 -1.05 -33.06 27.42
CA VAL A 549 -0.50 -33.07 28.79
C VAL A 549 0.34 -31.81 28.98
N GLY A 550 0.06 -31.02 30.03
CA GLY A 550 0.80 -29.78 30.33
C GLY A 550 0.07 -28.89 31.32
N GLN A 551 0.22 -27.56 31.18
CA GLN A 551 -0.37 -26.57 32.07
C GLN A 551 -1.27 -25.62 31.28
N ILE A 552 -2.38 -25.19 31.89
CA ILE A 552 -3.28 -24.15 31.37
C ILE A 552 -2.95 -22.84 32.07
N ILE A 553 -2.83 -21.78 31.28
CA ILE A 553 -2.62 -20.43 31.75
C ILE A 553 -3.71 -19.50 31.15
N PRO A 554 -4.04 -18.39 31.82
CA PRO A 554 -4.90 -17.37 31.24
C PRO A 554 -4.37 -16.87 29.88
N LEU A 555 -5.26 -16.60 28.94
CA LEU A 555 -4.86 -16.09 27.61
C LEU A 555 -4.06 -14.78 27.71
N SER A 556 -4.32 -13.96 28.74
CA SER A 556 -3.61 -12.70 29.01
C SER A 556 -2.12 -12.89 29.36
N GLU A 557 -1.70 -14.11 29.77
CA GLU A 557 -0.32 -14.44 30.12
C GLU A 557 0.47 -15.03 28.94
N VAL A 558 -0.17 -15.24 27.80
CA VAL A 558 0.50 -15.68 26.57
C VAL A 558 1.48 -14.59 26.12
N PRO A 559 2.75 -14.89 25.82
CA PRO A 559 3.77 -13.91 25.44
C PRO A 559 3.63 -13.44 23.98
N ASP A 560 2.42 -13.05 23.59
CA ASP A 560 2.07 -12.50 22.29
C ASP A 560 0.88 -11.54 22.44
N GLN A 561 1.03 -10.29 21.96
CA GLN A 561 0.01 -9.24 22.15
C GLN A 561 -1.29 -9.51 21.40
N VAL A 562 -1.25 -10.24 20.29
CA VAL A 562 -2.44 -10.56 19.48
C VAL A 562 -3.32 -11.57 20.21
N PHE A 563 -2.71 -12.62 20.80
CA PHE A 563 -3.43 -13.61 21.57
C PHE A 563 -3.82 -13.06 22.96
N ALA A 564 -2.88 -12.46 23.69
CA ALA A 564 -3.15 -11.89 25.01
C ALA A 564 -4.21 -10.77 24.96
N GLY A 565 -4.25 -10.02 23.88
CA GLY A 565 -5.25 -8.97 23.62
C GLY A 565 -6.59 -9.47 23.10
N LYS A 566 -6.80 -10.79 22.97
CA LYS A 566 -8.02 -11.43 22.45
C LYS A 566 -8.43 -10.97 21.05
N MET A 567 -7.46 -10.53 20.23
CA MET A 567 -7.73 -9.96 18.89
C MET A 567 -8.22 -11.00 17.86
N MET A 568 -7.94 -12.29 18.11
CA MET A 568 -8.32 -13.42 17.23
C MET A 568 -9.37 -14.34 17.84
N GLY A 569 -9.91 -14.02 19.01
CA GLY A 569 -10.85 -14.82 19.77
C GLY A 569 -10.48 -14.87 21.25
N ASP A 570 -11.27 -15.60 22.04
CA ASP A 570 -11.03 -15.79 23.48
C ASP A 570 -10.77 -17.27 23.79
N GLY A 571 -10.04 -17.55 24.87
CA GLY A 571 -9.67 -18.93 25.24
C GLY A 571 -8.58 -18.98 26.29
N VAL A 572 -7.67 -19.94 26.15
CA VAL A 572 -6.59 -20.22 27.12
C VAL A 572 -5.24 -20.34 26.43
N GLY A 573 -4.16 -20.15 27.20
CA GLY A 573 -2.82 -20.58 26.84
C GLY A 573 -2.56 -21.99 27.36
N PHE A 574 -1.93 -22.84 26.57
CA PHE A 574 -1.49 -24.19 26.96
C PHE A 574 0.03 -24.31 26.89
N ILE A 575 0.67 -24.79 27.93
CA ILE A 575 2.11 -25.06 27.99
C ILE A 575 2.33 -26.56 27.89
N PRO A 576 2.74 -27.10 26.72
CA PRO A 576 2.89 -28.55 26.56
C PRO A 576 4.10 -29.10 27.30
N GLU A 577 3.89 -30.18 28.06
CA GLU A 577 4.95 -31.01 28.69
C GLU A 577 5.33 -32.19 27.81
N LYS A 578 4.39 -32.68 26.99
CA LYS A 578 4.60 -33.74 25.99
C LYS A 578 4.37 -33.21 24.59
N GLY A 579 5.08 -33.76 23.64
CA GLY A 579 5.05 -33.31 22.22
C GLY A 579 3.90 -33.94 21.41
N GLU A 580 2.73 -34.11 22.02
CA GLU A 580 1.54 -34.62 21.32
C GLU A 580 0.38 -33.67 21.56
N ILE A 581 -0.23 -33.22 20.48
CA ILE A 581 -1.44 -32.39 20.49
C ILE A 581 -2.61 -33.27 20.05
N VAL A 582 -3.71 -33.26 20.81
CA VAL A 582 -4.90 -34.05 20.57
C VAL A 582 -6.14 -33.22 20.35
N ALA A 583 -7.18 -33.81 19.74
CA ALA A 583 -8.46 -33.18 19.49
C ALA A 583 -9.19 -32.82 20.80
N PRO A 584 -9.62 -31.57 20.98
CA PRO A 584 -10.27 -31.10 22.19
C PRO A 584 -11.78 -31.47 22.26
N PHE A 585 -12.35 -31.95 21.17
CA PHE A 585 -13.74 -32.38 21.05
C PHE A 585 -13.95 -33.26 19.80
N ASP A 586 -15.12 -33.86 19.66
CA ASP A 586 -15.53 -34.54 18.43
C ASP A 586 -15.89 -33.48 17.36
N GLY A 587 -15.27 -33.58 16.19
CA GLY A 587 -15.45 -32.56 15.16
C GLY A 587 -14.73 -32.86 13.85
N THR A 588 -14.46 -31.81 13.08
CA THR A 588 -13.81 -31.87 11.76
C THR A 588 -12.63 -30.94 11.72
N VAL A 589 -11.52 -31.39 11.14
CA VAL A 589 -10.33 -30.57 10.87
C VAL A 589 -10.64 -29.63 9.72
N LYS A 590 -10.73 -28.33 9.97
CA LYS A 590 -11.05 -27.33 8.93
C LYS A 590 -9.81 -26.78 8.23
N THR A 591 -8.71 -26.66 8.96
CA THR A 591 -7.47 -26.18 8.38
C THR A 591 -6.25 -26.73 9.11
N ILE A 592 -5.20 -27.00 8.33
CA ILE A 592 -3.84 -27.23 8.81
C ILE A 592 -2.98 -26.22 8.08
N PHE A 593 -2.32 -25.33 8.80
CA PHE A 593 -1.49 -24.32 8.17
C PHE A 593 -0.30 -24.96 7.43
N PRO A 594 0.17 -24.42 6.29
CA PRO A 594 1.20 -25.04 5.45
C PRO A 594 2.49 -25.39 6.22
N THR A 595 2.86 -24.57 7.19
CA THR A 595 4.01 -24.79 8.09
C THR A 595 3.65 -25.62 9.35
N LYS A 596 2.46 -26.23 9.38
CA LYS A 596 1.98 -27.16 10.43
C LYS A 596 2.01 -26.62 11.86
N HIS A 597 2.21 -25.32 12.04
CA HIS A 597 2.28 -24.68 13.36
C HIS A 597 0.91 -24.38 13.98
N ALA A 598 -0.16 -24.47 13.21
CA ALA A 598 -1.52 -24.23 13.69
C ALA A 598 -2.55 -25.14 13.02
N ILE A 599 -3.59 -25.51 13.79
CA ILE A 599 -4.69 -26.38 13.39
C ILE A 599 -6.00 -25.70 13.78
N GLY A 600 -6.94 -25.61 12.83
CA GLY A 600 -8.32 -25.17 13.05
C GLY A 600 -9.27 -26.36 13.04
N LEU A 601 -10.13 -26.45 14.05
CA LEU A 601 -11.12 -27.53 14.26
C LEU A 601 -12.52 -26.91 14.38
N GLU A 602 -13.54 -27.60 13.90
CA GLU A 602 -14.94 -27.24 14.09
C GLU A 602 -15.69 -28.41 14.75
N SER A 603 -16.38 -28.13 15.86
CA SER A 603 -17.23 -29.10 16.54
C SER A 603 -18.52 -29.37 15.75
N GLU A 604 -19.25 -30.45 16.09
CA GLU A 604 -20.57 -30.73 15.49
C GLU A 604 -21.60 -29.63 15.77
N SER A 605 -21.44 -28.84 16.83
CA SER A 605 -22.27 -27.69 17.17
C SER A 605 -21.82 -26.37 16.49
N GLY A 606 -20.80 -26.43 15.60
CA GLY A 606 -20.29 -25.27 14.88
C GLY A 606 -19.40 -24.33 15.72
N VAL A 607 -18.78 -24.80 16.81
CA VAL A 607 -17.75 -24.05 17.54
C VAL A 607 -16.41 -24.26 16.86
N GLU A 608 -15.76 -23.14 16.47
CA GLU A 608 -14.46 -23.16 15.83
C GLU A 608 -13.33 -22.89 16.86
N VAL A 609 -12.36 -23.81 16.91
CA VAL A 609 -11.20 -23.71 17.77
C VAL A 609 -9.92 -23.67 16.93
N LEU A 610 -9.07 -22.69 17.19
CA LEU A 610 -7.71 -22.62 16.66
C LEU A 610 -6.71 -23.00 17.76
N ILE A 611 -5.86 -23.99 17.48
CA ILE A 611 -4.70 -24.38 18.30
C ILE A 611 -3.45 -23.89 17.57
N HIS A 612 -2.76 -22.88 18.12
CA HIS A 612 -1.52 -22.33 17.56
C HIS A 612 -0.32 -22.78 18.39
N ILE A 613 0.49 -23.69 17.86
CA ILE A 613 1.52 -24.42 18.61
C ILE A 613 2.82 -23.61 18.70
N GLY A 614 3.10 -23.08 19.89
CA GLY A 614 4.20 -22.16 20.15
C GLY A 614 3.97 -20.75 19.58
N ILE A 615 4.85 -19.82 19.92
CA ILE A 615 4.79 -18.43 19.44
C ILE A 615 5.82 -18.21 18.32
N ASP A 616 5.43 -17.54 17.25
CA ASP A 616 6.26 -17.24 16.07
C ASP A 616 6.80 -18.48 15.32
N THR A 617 6.23 -19.65 15.58
CA THR A 617 6.66 -20.95 15.02
C THR A 617 6.41 -21.11 13.53
N VAL A 618 5.65 -20.21 12.91
CA VAL A 618 5.54 -20.07 11.43
C VAL A 618 6.91 -19.92 10.78
N LYS A 619 7.87 -19.29 11.45
CA LYS A 619 9.24 -19.05 10.96
C LYS A 619 10.08 -20.33 10.86
N LEU A 620 9.64 -21.42 11.49
CA LEU A 620 10.32 -22.72 11.45
C LEU A 620 10.01 -23.52 10.17
N ASN A 621 9.16 -23.00 9.27
CA ASN A 621 8.83 -23.60 7.97
C ASN A 621 8.40 -25.08 8.03
N GLY A 622 7.78 -25.51 9.15
CA GLY A 622 7.30 -26.88 9.37
C GLY A 622 8.30 -27.80 10.04
N GLU A 623 9.52 -27.37 10.32
CA GLU A 623 10.49 -28.15 11.09
C GLU A 623 10.03 -28.29 12.55
N GLY A 624 10.09 -29.53 13.07
CA GLY A 624 9.62 -29.85 14.41
C GLY A 624 8.14 -30.22 14.51
N PHE A 625 7.39 -30.28 13.40
CA PHE A 625 5.97 -30.62 13.34
C PHE A 625 5.68 -31.79 12.40
N GLU A 626 4.97 -32.82 12.90
CA GLU A 626 4.47 -33.92 12.10
C GLU A 626 2.96 -34.02 12.26
N SER A 627 2.21 -33.71 11.19
CA SER A 627 0.75 -33.84 11.15
C SER A 627 0.36 -35.30 11.05
N LEU A 628 -0.60 -35.72 11.88
CA LEU A 628 -1.16 -37.08 11.91
C LEU A 628 -2.54 -37.16 11.25
N ILE A 629 -3.07 -36.01 10.80
CA ILE A 629 -4.41 -35.83 10.27
C ILE A 629 -4.37 -35.03 8.96
N ASN A 630 -5.47 -35.06 8.21
CA ASN A 630 -5.66 -34.29 6.99
C ASN A 630 -6.81 -33.27 7.17
N VAL A 631 -6.85 -32.28 6.31
CA VAL A 631 -7.98 -31.34 6.23
C VAL A 631 -9.24 -32.09 5.85
N ASP A 632 -10.39 -31.70 6.40
CA ASP A 632 -11.72 -32.32 6.27
C ASP A 632 -11.84 -33.72 6.92
N GLU A 633 -10.84 -34.19 7.64
CA GLU A 633 -10.90 -35.42 8.42
C GLU A 633 -11.74 -35.23 9.68
N LYS A 634 -12.66 -36.20 9.96
CA LYS A 634 -13.39 -36.25 11.23
C LYS A 634 -12.48 -36.79 12.31
N VAL A 635 -12.45 -36.12 13.44
CA VAL A 635 -11.66 -36.50 14.62
C VAL A 635 -12.55 -36.68 15.84
N THR A 636 -12.16 -37.57 16.71
CA THR A 636 -12.81 -37.80 18.01
C THR A 636 -11.99 -37.15 19.11
N GLN A 637 -12.65 -36.73 20.18
CA GLN A 637 -11.99 -36.16 21.36
C GLN A 637 -10.84 -37.06 21.84
N GLY A 638 -9.67 -36.46 22.06
CA GLY A 638 -8.44 -37.17 22.47
C GLY A 638 -7.66 -37.84 21.34
N GLN A 639 -8.15 -37.84 20.10
CA GLN A 639 -7.40 -38.33 18.93
C GLN A 639 -6.14 -37.48 18.68
N PRO A 640 -4.96 -38.12 18.48
CA PRO A 640 -3.73 -37.40 18.15
C PRO A 640 -3.86 -36.65 16.82
N LEU A 641 -3.55 -35.32 16.84
CA LEU A 641 -3.58 -34.42 15.69
C LEU A 641 -2.19 -34.14 15.16
N MET A 642 -1.25 -33.88 16.06
CA MET A 642 0.10 -33.41 15.72
C MET A 642 1.14 -33.95 16.68
N LYS A 643 2.30 -34.41 16.17
CA LYS A 643 3.51 -34.62 16.95
C LYS A 643 4.41 -33.39 16.84
N VAL A 644 4.89 -32.94 17.99
CA VAL A 644 5.70 -31.74 18.13
C VAL A 644 7.03 -32.08 18.82
N ASN A 645 8.12 -31.70 18.18
CA ASN A 645 9.44 -31.83 18.81
C ASN A 645 9.67 -30.65 19.77
N LEU A 646 9.27 -30.80 21.03
CA LEU A 646 9.37 -29.73 22.04
C LEU A 646 10.82 -29.29 22.29
N ALA A 647 11.80 -30.18 22.16
CA ALA A 647 13.20 -29.83 22.33
C ALA A 647 13.66 -28.89 21.21
N TYR A 648 13.21 -29.16 19.99
CA TYR A 648 13.48 -28.31 18.84
C TYR A 648 12.78 -26.94 18.97
N LEU A 649 11.50 -26.91 19.36
CA LEU A 649 10.77 -25.67 19.58
C LEU A 649 11.37 -24.79 20.68
N LYS A 650 11.79 -25.41 21.83
CA LYS A 650 12.46 -24.70 22.92
C LYS A 650 13.78 -24.05 22.50
N ALA A 651 14.46 -24.60 21.50
CA ALA A 651 15.74 -24.08 21.00
C ALA A 651 15.57 -22.99 19.92
N HIS A 652 14.46 -22.99 19.15
CA HIS A 652 14.33 -22.18 17.95
C HIS A 652 13.12 -21.25 17.92
N ALA A 653 12.14 -21.41 18.82
CA ALA A 653 10.98 -20.54 18.93
C ALA A 653 11.08 -19.61 20.16
N PRO A 654 10.51 -18.41 20.11
CA PRO A 654 10.45 -17.49 21.25
C PRO A 654 9.73 -18.08 22.47
N SER A 655 8.72 -18.94 22.27
CA SER A 655 7.98 -19.62 23.32
C SER A 655 7.29 -20.87 22.78
N ILE A 656 7.16 -21.89 23.66
CA ILE A 656 6.36 -23.09 23.39
C ILE A 656 4.90 -22.93 23.81
N VAL A 657 4.52 -21.82 24.43
CA VAL A 657 3.15 -21.54 24.83
C VAL A 657 2.24 -21.64 23.60
N THR A 658 1.20 -22.44 23.73
CA THR A 658 0.28 -22.82 22.65
C THR A 658 -1.09 -22.20 22.93
N PRO A 659 -1.43 -21.05 22.34
CA PRO A 659 -2.78 -20.49 22.43
C PRO A 659 -3.82 -21.45 21.85
N MET A 660 -4.91 -21.68 22.58
CA MET A 660 -6.11 -22.36 22.11
C MET A 660 -7.29 -21.42 22.26
N ILE A 661 -7.81 -20.94 21.14
CA ILE A 661 -8.82 -19.87 21.09
C ILE A 661 -10.05 -20.31 20.31
N ILE A 662 -11.20 -19.81 20.73
CA ILE A 662 -12.46 -19.92 19.99
C ILE A 662 -12.54 -18.70 19.08
N THR A 663 -12.64 -18.92 17.75
CA THR A 663 -12.59 -17.87 16.73
C THR A 663 -13.96 -17.31 16.38
N ASN A 664 -15.07 -18.01 16.72
CA ASN A 664 -16.45 -17.66 16.39
C ASN A 664 -17.35 -17.53 17.62
N LEU A 665 -16.97 -16.68 18.57
CA LEU A 665 -17.76 -16.44 19.81
C LEU A 665 -18.96 -15.49 19.62
N GLU A 666 -19.29 -15.07 18.40
CA GLU A 666 -20.42 -14.17 18.13
C GLU A 666 -21.72 -14.77 18.67
N ASN A 667 -22.34 -14.09 19.67
CA ASN A 667 -23.55 -14.51 20.37
C ASN A 667 -23.42 -15.81 21.22
N LYS A 668 -22.22 -16.26 21.56
CA LYS A 668 -21.95 -17.40 22.42
C LYS A 668 -21.24 -16.96 23.70
N GLU A 669 -21.51 -17.63 24.81
CA GLU A 669 -20.86 -17.39 26.09
C GLU A 669 -19.74 -18.41 26.31
N LEU A 670 -18.50 -17.95 26.52
CA LEU A 670 -17.37 -18.78 26.87
C LEU A 670 -17.22 -18.84 28.39
N VAL A 671 -17.26 -20.04 28.93
CA VAL A 671 -16.94 -20.33 30.35
C VAL A 671 -15.60 -21.04 30.38
N ILE A 672 -14.62 -20.47 31.05
CA ILE A 672 -13.30 -21.07 31.27
C ILE A 672 -13.29 -21.70 32.66
N GLU A 673 -12.95 -22.98 32.73
CA GLU A 673 -12.87 -23.71 34.01
C GLU A 673 -11.55 -23.36 34.71
N ASP A 674 -11.56 -23.28 36.05
CA ASP A 674 -10.36 -23.01 36.84
C ASP A 674 -9.48 -24.27 36.96
N VAL A 675 -8.68 -24.50 35.92
CA VAL A 675 -7.85 -25.71 35.77
C VAL A 675 -6.42 -25.26 35.49
N GLN A 676 -5.46 -25.71 36.28
CA GLN A 676 -4.03 -25.44 36.08
C GLN A 676 -3.32 -26.59 35.36
N ASP A 677 -3.60 -27.84 35.74
CA ASP A 677 -2.98 -29.02 35.11
C ASP A 677 -3.89 -29.56 34.01
N ALA A 678 -3.32 -29.82 32.84
CA ALA A 678 -4.01 -30.32 31.65
C ALA A 678 -3.62 -31.75 31.33
N ASP A 679 -4.62 -32.60 31.17
CA ASP A 679 -4.50 -33.94 30.59
C ASP A 679 -5.57 -34.12 29.51
N PRO A 680 -5.34 -34.92 28.46
CA PRO A 680 -6.37 -35.29 27.51
C PRO A 680 -7.62 -35.84 28.20
N GLY A 681 -8.79 -35.23 27.92
CA GLY A 681 -10.04 -35.58 28.61
C GLY A 681 -10.39 -34.71 29.82
N LYS A 682 -9.53 -33.76 30.23
CA LYS A 682 -9.87 -32.79 31.25
C LYS A 682 -10.57 -31.59 30.61
N LEU A 683 -11.77 -31.29 31.04
CA LEU A 683 -12.56 -30.15 30.58
C LEU A 683 -11.90 -28.84 30.98
N ILE A 684 -11.70 -27.93 30.04
CA ILE A 684 -11.04 -26.64 30.28
C ILE A 684 -11.89 -25.43 29.85
N MET A 685 -12.79 -25.61 28.89
CA MET A 685 -13.69 -24.55 28.45
C MET A 685 -15.06 -25.11 28.06
N LYS A 686 -16.09 -24.29 28.17
CA LYS A 686 -17.45 -24.58 27.66
C LYS A 686 -17.95 -23.38 26.84
N VAL A 687 -18.54 -23.65 25.70
CA VAL A 687 -19.23 -22.66 24.88
C VAL A 687 -20.74 -22.93 24.94
N LYS A 688 -21.51 -21.92 25.37
CA LYS A 688 -22.97 -21.98 25.53
C LYS A 688 -23.67 -21.13 24.50
#